data_c6509b85570aa3b855bad43646178080
#
_entry.id   c6509b85570aa3b855bad43646178080
#
_cell.length_a   1.000
_cell.length_b   1.000
_cell.length_c   1.000
_cell.angle_alpha   90.00
_cell.angle_beta   90.00
_cell.angle_gamma   90.00
#
_symmetry.space_group_name_H-M   'P 1'
#
loop_
_entity.id
_entity.type
_entity.pdbx_description
1 polymer ?
#
loop_
_entity_poly.entity_id
_entity_poly.type
_entity_poly.pdbx_seq_one_letter_code
_entity_poly.pdbx_strand_id
1 'polypeptide(L)'
;MRNSLRNIIRVTIGTLLTVYLVTLFVFNFSPARRWITDKAENALQEILQTKVEIEDIEVGLFNRLSLKNVTVYDQSGKQMLKAKFISAKIEWRSLVKDAVTLRTVSVLDGTFTLYKPAENSPANFQFVLDAFASKDKSKPSSLNLGINSLILRRCRVRYDEYAKPRTPQTFNAAHIALSAIDANISLKKLSTDSLNLRVRHLAAKEQCGLDLRELTFIVQANRKAALLKNLNIEVGGSHIRQSELRLTYDAVKDWGNLSNTLSATGSLADITVATADIAHFVPALRPLPLTLSLSMDYHMQPQSGALRNISIKESQTNASITGDCALAWNKSGLRRADLTLKNATATQGLLKKICEAYIKNAETQKKILLCGIATLNARAAYRPDGESTANFGIATDAGGAKGTLAMVEKDIKGKISIDGLDLAKIIGTEKLPQNLSAEIKGNVVLPEKGKHVPDLNVQANILNAQNKEYDLRNIALNGKWQQGRFRFDLKSDNAPAALQLNGSGYYDGHTARDLALSANVGMLRPAAIGFPIKGRDASISAKIEAALDRLTANQPKGFLQINDFYFAYNDSTPCIVKNLRLDVTPDKKGSDIRLGSDFLNFTFNGQLSLPKLKTVYEDILAAALPQLQTTKRRATPEYDWTFSMRLKNTDFFKHVLLLPLETEGDIAANGIFRNHARTSFFQLFTDGIDYNGQKFKDLRLFVKGEKDSYNCLLQTDRALGGNNYKWVAELQTDSGTLSTNVQWRNPKVAKHFGEIDLLTEFSRGASNETKISTKVNPTLFTIGDTIWNIASGLVVVEGKTVEINNLRLKHDDQWLAVSGKLGKGENDSIVARLSKIDVAYILGLVNFHTVEFTGQATGRAVVNGDLKNPQLNAKIRVDDFHFNTGYMGTAHILGGWSK
;
A
#
# COMPACT_ATOMS: atom_id res chain seq x y z
N MET A 1 -22.66 54.23 -83.66
CA MET A 1 -23.37 54.05 -82.34
C MET A 1 -22.63 53.25 -81.28
N ARG A 2 -22.00 52.12 -81.58
CA ARG A 2 -21.37 51.30 -80.58
C ARG A 2 -20.10 51.93 -79.88
N ASN A 3 -19.37 52.72 -80.61
CA ASN A 3 -18.13 53.42 -80.03
C ASN A 3 -18.53 54.64 -79.24
N SER A 4 -19.58 55.41 -79.61
CA SER A 4 -20.00 56.57 -78.79
C SER A 4 -20.59 56.15 -77.44
N LEU A 5 -21.37 55.04 -77.43
CA LEU A 5 -21.96 54.51 -76.19
C LEU A 5 -20.88 54.01 -75.27
N ARG A 6 -19.83 53.41 -75.81
CA ARG A 6 -18.64 52.93 -75.01
C ARG A 6 -17.83 54.10 -74.40
N ASN A 7 -17.69 55.17 -75.12
CA ASN A 7 -17.03 56.43 -74.63
C ASN A 7 -17.88 57.13 -73.57
N ILE A 8 -19.21 57.22 -73.79
CA ILE A 8 -20.10 57.79 -72.78
C ILE A 8 -20.00 57.00 -71.48
N ILE A 9 -20.11 55.64 -71.56
CA ILE A 9 -19.97 54.75 -70.39
C ILE A 9 -18.63 54.92 -69.70
N ARG A 10 -17.51 55.00 -70.45
CA ARG A 10 -16.17 55.27 -69.86
C ARG A 10 -16.07 56.60 -69.17
N VAL A 11 -16.58 57.64 -69.78
CA VAL A 11 -16.57 59.04 -69.21
C VAL A 11 -17.47 59.06 -67.96
N THR A 12 -18.67 58.45 -68.00
CA THR A 12 -19.55 58.44 -66.83
C THR A 12 -18.99 57.62 -65.70
N ILE A 13 -18.40 56.45 -65.96
CA ILE A 13 -17.72 55.66 -64.92
C ILE A 13 -16.50 56.42 -64.38
N GLY A 14 -15.71 57.03 -65.28
CA GLY A 14 -14.53 57.84 -64.87
C GLY A 14 -14.94 59.01 -63.98
N THR A 15 -15.97 59.72 -64.33
CA THR A 15 -16.48 60.83 -63.54
C THR A 15 -17.06 60.39 -62.21
N LEU A 16 -17.85 59.30 -62.18
CA LEU A 16 -18.35 58.74 -60.94
C LEU A 16 -17.23 58.25 -60.04
N LEU A 17 -16.18 57.61 -60.62
CA LEU A 17 -15.01 57.16 -59.85
C LEU A 17 -14.22 58.38 -59.31
N THR A 18 -14.01 59.43 -60.11
CA THR A 18 -13.34 60.65 -59.68
C THR A 18 -14.10 61.34 -58.56
N VAL A 19 -15.41 61.53 -58.70
CA VAL A 19 -16.27 62.10 -57.63
C VAL A 19 -16.19 61.24 -56.36
N TYR A 20 -16.19 59.99 -56.51
CA TYR A 20 -16.07 59.06 -55.38
C TYR A 20 -14.71 59.20 -54.67
N LEU A 21 -13.60 59.27 -55.45
CA LEU A 21 -12.25 59.42 -54.86
C LEU A 21 -12.09 60.79 -54.23
N VAL A 22 -12.61 61.91 -54.84
CA VAL A 22 -12.61 63.24 -54.27
C VAL A 22 -13.41 63.24 -52.94
N THR A 23 -14.54 62.63 -52.92
CA THR A 23 -15.39 62.47 -51.70
C THR A 23 -14.62 61.77 -50.60
N LEU A 24 -13.94 60.69 -50.92
CA LEU A 24 -13.09 59.97 -49.97
C LEU A 24 -11.94 60.83 -49.47
N PHE A 25 -11.32 61.61 -50.36
CA PHE A 25 -10.23 62.51 -49.99
C PHE A 25 -10.71 63.60 -49.02
N VAL A 26 -11.86 64.25 -49.29
CA VAL A 26 -12.49 65.22 -48.44
C VAL A 26 -12.79 64.68 -47.06
N PHE A 27 -13.40 63.47 -46.99
CA PHE A 27 -13.74 62.84 -45.70
C PHE A 27 -12.53 62.37 -44.89
N ASN A 28 -11.37 62.19 -45.52
CA ASN A 28 -10.13 61.87 -44.84
C ASN A 28 -9.23 63.09 -44.57
N PHE A 29 -9.63 64.30 -44.97
CA PHE A 29 -8.93 65.56 -44.61
C PHE A 29 -9.04 65.84 -43.13
N SER A 30 -7.97 66.21 -42.48
CA SER A 30 -7.79 66.24 -40.99
C SER A 30 -8.95 66.95 -40.24
N PRO A 31 -9.43 68.13 -40.64
CA PRO A 31 -10.57 68.75 -39.96
C PRO A 31 -11.89 68.01 -40.11
N ALA A 32 -12.18 67.44 -41.28
CA ALA A 32 -13.37 66.69 -41.53
C ALA A 32 -13.37 65.35 -40.70
N ARG A 33 -12.22 64.72 -40.62
CA ARG A 33 -12.06 63.50 -39.79
C ARG A 33 -12.33 63.76 -38.31
N ARG A 34 -11.78 64.84 -37.72
CA ARG A 34 -12.05 65.22 -36.34
C ARG A 34 -13.53 65.46 -36.10
N TRP A 35 -14.16 66.26 -36.97
CA TRP A 35 -15.60 66.51 -36.87
C TRP A 35 -16.43 65.17 -36.90
N ILE A 36 -16.07 64.22 -37.78
CA ILE A 36 -16.73 62.91 -37.86
C ILE A 36 -16.46 62.10 -36.62
N THR A 37 -15.23 62.12 -36.10
CA THR A 37 -14.85 61.44 -34.85
C THR A 37 -15.67 61.96 -33.69
N ASP A 38 -15.74 63.23 -33.46
CA ASP A 38 -16.49 63.87 -32.39
C ASP A 38 -18.02 63.58 -32.50
N LYS A 39 -18.56 63.61 -33.71
CA LYS A 39 -19.98 63.29 -33.96
C LYS A 39 -20.25 61.82 -33.69
N ALA A 40 -19.38 60.91 -34.10
CA ALA A 40 -19.56 59.51 -33.88
C ALA A 40 -19.38 59.14 -32.40
N GLU A 41 -18.44 59.74 -31.71
CA GLU A 41 -18.20 59.58 -30.27
C GLU A 41 -19.40 60.06 -29.48
N ASN A 42 -19.91 61.26 -29.72
CA ASN A 42 -21.11 61.79 -29.08
C ASN A 42 -22.35 60.93 -29.37
N ALA A 43 -22.57 60.49 -30.59
CA ALA A 43 -23.69 59.62 -30.92
C ALA A 43 -23.59 58.24 -30.21
N LEU A 44 -22.39 57.66 -30.13
CA LEU A 44 -22.21 56.42 -29.42
C LEU A 44 -22.35 56.60 -27.91
N GLN A 45 -21.91 57.72 -27.34
CA GLN A 45 -22.10 58.05 -25.90
C GLN A 45 -23.60 58.25 -25.60
N GLU A 46 -24.34 58.89 -26.45
CA GLU A 46 -25.78 59.08 -26.31
C GLU A 46 -26.54 57.74 -26.37
N ILE A 47 -26.20 56.88 -27.32
CA ILE A 47 -26.82 55.56 -27.49
C ILE A 47 -26.52 54.63 -26.33
N LEU A 48 -25.22 54.58 -25.95
CA LEU A 48 -24.74 53.65 -24.91
C LEU A 48 -24.87 54.20 -23.49
N GLN A 49 -25.14 55.51 -23.37
CA GLN A 49 -25.21 56.23 -22.09
C GLN A 49 -24.01 55.99 -21.20
N THR A 50 -22.83 55.91 -21.83
CA THR A 50 -21.56 55.74 -21.17
C THR A 50 -20.44 56.44 -21.96
N LYS A 51 -19.29 56.63 -21.34
CA LYS A 51 -18.11 57.22 -21.96
C LYS A 51 -17.58 56.31 -23.06
N VAL A 52 -17.43 56.89 -24.27
CA VAL A 52 -16.76 56.26 -25.41
C VAL A 52 -15.67 57.19 -25.87
N GLU A 53 -14.50 56.70 -26.15
CA GLU A 53 -13.36 57.44 -26.69
C GLU A 53 -12.92 56.81 -28.00
N ILE A 54 -12.75 57.66 -29.03
CA ILE A 54 -12.28 57.27 -30.35
C ILE A 54 -11.20 58.21 -30.77
N GLU A 55 -9.95 57.69 -30.95
CA GLU A 55 -8.81 58.52 -31.33
C GLU A 55 -8.94 59.09 -32.71
N ASP A 56 -9.39 58.29 -33.67
CA ASP A 56 -9.48 58.73 -35.06
C ASP A 56 -10.46 57.84 -35.87
N ILE A 57 -11.12 58.42 -36.86
CA ILE A 57 -12.00 57.74 -37.81
C ILE A 57 -11.51 57.93 -39.23
N GLU A 58 -11.32 56.83 -39.94
CA GLU A 58 -10.96 56.83 -41.35
C GLU A 58 -12.09 56.28 -42.21
N VAL A 59 -12.41 56.94 -43.29
CA VAL A 59 -13.35 56.51 -44.32
C VAL A 59 -12.53 55.86 -45.45
N GLY A 60 -12.66 54.55 -45.59
CA GLY A 60 -11.94 53.77 -46.62
C GLY A 60 -12.76 53.51 -47.88
N LEU A 61 -12.09 52.85 -48.83
CA LEU A 61 -12.76 52.40 -50.07
C LEU A 61 -13.90 51.43 -49.80
N PHE A 62 -14.90 51.45 -50.65
CA PHE A 62 -16.11 50.56 -50.61
C PHE A 62 -16.89 50.66 -49.30
N ASN A 63 -17.12 51.85 -48.77
CA ASN A 63 -17.94 52.10 -47.59
C ASN A 63 -17.41 51.50 -46.27
N ARG A 64 -16.10 51.36 -46.18
CA ARG A 64 -15.44 50.93 -44.95
C ARG A 64 -15.20 52.13 -44.06
N LEU A 65 -15.70 52.06 -42.82
CA LEU A 65 -15.40 52.94 -41.74
C LEU A 65 -14.41 52.22 -40.80
N SER A 66 -13.32 52.89 -40.45
CA SER A 66 -12.33 52.32 -39.53
C SER A 66 -12.13 53.30 -38.34
N LEU A 67 -12.40 52.79 -37.16
CA LEU A 67 -12.20 53.50 -35.89
C LEU A 67 -10.89 53.06 -35.28
N LYS A 68 -10.05 53.98 -34.86
CA LYS A 68 -8.74 53.67 -34.23
C LYS A 68 -8.81 53.90 -32.73
N ASN A 69 -8.14 53.05 -31.99
CA ASN A 69 -8.00 53.08 -30.51
C ASN A 69 -9.31 53.42 -29.80
N VAL A 70 -10.30 52.59 -30.05
CA VAL A 70 -11.64 52.69 -29.45
C VAL A 70 -11.61 52.18 -28.05
N THR A 71 -12.12 53.00 -27.09
CA THR A 71 -12.33 52.57 -25.70
C THR A 71 -13.79 52.83 -25.32
N VAL A 72 -14.45 51.81 -24.85
CA VAL A 72 -15.81 51.89 -24.29
C VAL A 72 -15.72 51.56 -22.82
N TYR A 73 -16.30 52.43 -21.99
CA TYR A 73 -16.36 52.24 -20.56
C TYR A 73 -17.70 51.59 -20.18
N ASP A 74 -17.73 50.94 -19.06
CA ASP A 74 -18.99 50.52 -18.47
C ASP A 74 -19.63 51.65 -17.65
N GLN A 75 -20.85 51.45 -17.18
CA GLN A 75 -21.57 52.40 -16.37
C GLN A 75 -20.93 52.73 -15.01
N SER A 76 -19.94 51.93 -14.58
CA SER A 76 -19.11 52.18 -13.40
C SER A 76 -17.82 52.94 -13.71
N GLY A 77 -17.57 53.32 -14.97
CA GLY A 77 -16.39 54.04 -15.43
C GLY A 77 -15.15 53.19 -15.67
N LYS A 78 -15.28 51.83 -15.66
CA LYS A 78 -14.18 50.94 -15.97
C LYS A 78 -14.13 50.61 -17.45
N GLN A 79 -12.94 50.41 -18.01
CA GLN A 79 -12.76 50.00 -19.40
C GLN A 79 -13.38 48.60 -19.63
N MET A 80 -14.46 48.59 -20.40
CA MET A 80 -15.17 47.35 -20.80
C MET A 80 -14.63 46.79 -22.11
N LEU A 81 -14.40 47.67 -23.08
CA LEU A 81 -13.81 47.33 -24.39
C LEU A 81 -12.67 48.29 -24.70
N LYS A 82 -11.53 47.74 -25.10
CA LYS A 82 -10.46 48.51 -25.73
C LYS A 82 -10.02 47.79 -27.01
N ALA A 83 -10.08 48.47 -28.16
CA ALA A 83 -9.71 47.88 -29.45
C ALA A 83 -8.81 48.80 -30.23
N LYS A 84 -7.73 48.28 -30.81
CA LYS A 84 -6.81 49.05 -31.64
C LYS A 84 -7.49 49.53 -32.92
N PHE A 85 -8.25 48.64 -33.54
CA PHE A 85 -9.06 48.96 -34.72
C PHE A 85 -10.42 48.26 -34.65
N ILE A 86 -11.47 49.03 -34.92
CA ILE A 86 -12.78 48.52 -35.24
C ILE A 86 -13.11 49.01 -36.64
N SER A 87 -13.34 48.08 -37.58
CA SER A 87 -13.71 48.41 -38.95
C SER A 87 -15.09 47.85 -39.26
N ALA A 88 -15.94 48.72 -39.79
CA ALA A 88 -17.28 48.36 -40.21
C ALA A 88 -17.53 48.69 -41.68
N LYS A 89 -18.19 47.78 -42.40
CA LYS A 89 -18.67 48.03 -43.75
C LYS A 89 -20.15 48.39 -43.70
N ILE A 90 -20.48 49.62 -44.08
CA ILE A 90 -21.83 50.18 -44.00
C ILE A 90 -22.57 49.97 -45.33
N GLU A 91 -23.85 49.65 -45.27
CA GLU A 91 -24.72 49.55 -46.45
C GLU A 91 -25.42 50.91 -46.69
N TRP A 92 -25.01 51.65 -47.74
CA TRP A 92 -25.55 53.01 -48.10
C TRP A 92 -27.04 53.04 -48.27
N ARG A 93 -27.62 52.00 -48.79
CA ARG A 93 -29.10 51.91 -49.00
C ARG A 93 -29.90 51.86 -47.68
N SER A 94 -29.27 51.46 -46.59
CA SER A 94 -29.88 51.42 -45.29
C SER A 94 -29.89 52.82 -44.63
N LEU A 95 -28.88 53.67 -44.91
CA LEU A 95 -28.84 55.03 -44.39
C LEU A 95 -29.96 55.90 -44.89
N VAL A 96 -30.47 55.60 -46.12
CA VAL A 96 -31.61 56.33 -46.72
C VAL A 96 -32.94 55.93 -46.05
N LYS A 97 -32.98 54.85 -45.26
CA LYS A 97 -34.18 54.30 -44.62
C LYS A 97 -34.13 54.43 -43.08
N ASP A 98 -33.33 55.36 -42.55
CA ASP A 98 -33.11 55.56 -41.10
C ASP A 98 -32.71 54.28 -40.36
N ALA A 99 -32.05 53.36 -41.05
CA ALA A 99 -31.56 52.10 -40.47
C ALA A 99 -30.08 51.93 -40.80
N VAL A 100 -29.23 51.76 -39.81
CA VAL A 100 -27.80 51.47 -40.02
C VAL A 100 -27.55 49.98 -40.09
N THR A 101 -27.30 49.43 -41.27
CA THR A 101 -26.97 48.03 -41.48
C THR A 101 -25.47 47.86 -41.68
N LEU A 102 -24.81 47.18 -40.74
CA LEU A 102 -23.40 46.85 -40.81
C LEU A 102 -23.20 45.52 -41.50
N ARG A 103 -22.58 45.47 -42.67
CA ARG A 103 -22.36 44.20 -43.40
C ARG A 103 -21.26 43.36 -42.74
N THR A 104 -20.20 44.00 -42.33
CA THR A 104 -19.04 43.33 -41.74
C THR A 104 -18.49 44.23 -40.66
N VAL A 105 -18.29 43.65 -39.44
CA VAL A 105 -17.60 44.29 -38.35
C VAL A 105 -16.32 43.50 -38.08
N SER A 106 -15.18 44.18 -38.06
CA SER A 106 -13.90 43.57 -37.74
C SER A 106 -13.29 44.28 -36.55
N VAL A 107 -12.87 43.51 -35.54
CA VAL A 107 -12.14 44.03 -34.35
C VAL A 107 -10.75 43.41 -34.34
N LEU A 108 -9.76 44.28 -34.28
CA LEU A 108 -8.37 43.92 -34.25
C LEU A 108 -7.74 44.37 -32.94
N ASP A 109 -6.98 43.46 -32.28
CA ASP A 109 -6.33 43.68 -30.99
C ASP A 109 -7.33 44.23 -29.93
N GLY A 110 -8.54 43.63 -29.87
CA GLY A 110 -9.59 43.98 -28.96
C GLY A 110 -9.42 43.29 -27.61
N THR A 111 -9.63 44.03 -26.51
CA THR A 111 -9.67 43.49 -25.15
C THR A 111 -11.04 43.79 -24.56
N PHE A 112 -11.77 42.75 -24.19
CA PHE A 112 -13.10 42.81 -23.59
C PHE A 112 -12.98 42.40 -22.11
N THR A 113 -13.35 43.31 -21.20
CA THR A 113 -13.37 43.09 -19.76
C THR A 113 -14.83 43.08 -19.28
N LEU A 114 -15.38 41.90 -19.14
CA LEU A 114 -16.74 41.68 -18.79
C LEU A 114 -16.81 41.11 -17.37
N TYR A 115 -17.80 41.52 -16.57
CA TYR A 115 -17.97 40.99 -15.23
C TYR A 115 -19.39 41.17 -14.71
N LYS A 116 -19.73 40.34 -13.75
CA LYS A 116 -20.94 40.41 -12.94
C LYS A 116 -20.55 40.66 -11.48
N PRO A 117 -20.91 41.83 -10.89
CA PRO A 117 -20.39 42.22 -9.57
C PRO A 117 -20.92 41.35 -8.42
N ALA A 118 -22.23 41.00 -8.46
CA ALA A 118 -22.88 40.20 -7.45
C ALA A 118 -23.91 39.26 -8.08
N GLU A 119 -24.41 38.29 -7.34
CA GLU A 119 -25.30 37.22 -7.84
C GLU A 119 -26.58 37.78 -8.51
N ASN A 120 -27.18 38.81 -7.92
CA ASN A 120 -28.42 39.42 -8.42
C ASN A 120 -28.18 40.74 -9.17
N SER A 121 -26.92 41.11 -9.48
CA SER A 121 -26.62 42.31 -10.23
C SER A 121 -26.61 42.05 -11.74
N PRO A 122 -26.96 43.02 -12.61
CA PRO A 122 -26.73 42.89 -14.05
C PRO A 122 -25.22 42.83 -14.35
N ALA A 123 -24.90 42.20 -15.46
CA ALA A 123 -23.52 42.22 -15.98
C ALA A 123 -23.13 43.63 -16.45
N ASN A 124 -21.85 43.96 -16.38
CA ASN A 124 -21.35 45.30 -16.77
C ASN A 124 -21.59 45.66 -18.24
N PHE A 125 -21.94 44.72 -19.08
CA PHE A 125 -22.27 44.90 -20.48
C PHE A 125 -23.78 44.86 -20.78
N GLN A 126 -24.66 44.68 -19.76
CA GLN A 126 -26.11 44.58 -19.96
C GLN A 126 -26.69 45.81 -20.62
N PHE A 127 -26.20 47.01 -20.27
CA PHE A 127 -26.65 48.25 -20.88
C PHE A 127 -26.39 48.33 -22.39
N VAL A 128 -25.37 47.67 -22.92
CA VAL A 128 -25.13 47.57 -24.37
C VAL A 128 -26.25 46.73 -24.99
N LEU A 129 -26.62 45.60 -24.40
CA LEU A 129 -27.71 44.76 -24.89
C LEU A 129 -29.03 45.52 -24.83
N ASP A 130 -29.29 46.28 -23.76
CA ASP A 130 -30.51 47.05 -23.53
C ASP A 130 -30.58 48.26 -24.51
N ALA A 131 -29.46 48.90 -24.84
CA ALA A 131 -29.42 49.95 -25.82
C ALA A 131 -29.84 49.52 -27.24
N PHE A 132 -29.58 48.27 -27.58
CA PHE A 132 -29.97 47.67 -28.85
C PHE A 132 -31.30 46.91 -28.82
N ALA A 133 -31.90 46.70 -27.63
CA ALA A 133 -33.24 46.13 -27.52
C ALA A 133 -34.31 47.12 -27.94
N SER A 134 -35.29 46.71 -28.71
CA SER A 134 -36.42 47.55 -29.09
C SER A 134 -37.24 47.96 -27.84
N LYS A 135 -37.37 49.24 -27.56
CA LYS A 135 -38.17 49.79 -26.46
C LYS A 135 -39.68 49.64 -26.69
N ASP A 136 -40.11 49.44 -27.95
CA ASP A 136 -41.51 49.23 -28.33
C ASP A 136 -41.63 47.93 -29.13
N LYS A 137 -42.31 46.94 -28.61
CA LYS A 137 -42.53 45.63 -29.27
C LYS A 137 -43.34 45.72 -30.55
N SER A 138 -44.00 46.84 -30.81
CA SER A 138 -44.82 47.11 -31.97
C SER A 138 -44.10 47.84 -33.11
N LYS A 139 -42.91 48.43 -32.83
CA LYS A 139 -42.10 49.09 -33.83
C LYS A 139 -40.71 48.47 -33.97
N PRO A 140 -40.17 48.26 -35.20
CA PRO A 140 -38.79 47.86 -35.36
C PRO A 140 -37.87 48.96 -34.72
N SER A 141 -36.82 48.58 -34.01
CA SER A 141 -35.86 49.56 -33.45
C SER A 141 -35.29 50.38 -34.60
N SER A 142 -35.12 51.69 -34.40
CA SER A 142 -34.51 52.60 -35.36
C SER A 142 -33.08 52.25 -35.74
N LEU A 143 -32.41 51.42 -34.96
CA LEU A 143 -31.11 50.78 -35.20
C LEU A 143 -31.29 49.29 -35.45
N ASN A 144 -31.60 48.93 -36.72
CA ASN A 144 -31.53 47.53 -37.13
C ASN A 144 -30.10 47.15 -37.42
N LEU A 145 -29.35 46.79 -36.38
CA LEU A 145 -27.93 46.34 -36.47
C LEU A 145 -27.87 44.94 -37.10
N GLY A 146 -28.07 44.88 -38.41
CA GLY A 146 -27.87 43.65 -39.18
C GLY A 146 -26.38 43.37 -39.39
N ILE A 147 -25.68 42.85 -38.38
CA ILE A 147 -24.29 42.41 -38.54
C ILE A 147 -24.25 41.11 -39.32
N ASN A 148 -23.93 41.17 -40.60
CA ASN A 148 -23.84 39.96 -41.44
C ASN A 148 -22.57 39.16 -41.21
N SER A 149 -21.48 39.80 -40.77
CA SER A 149 -20.19 39.13 -40.51
C SER A 149 -19.45 39.86 -39.40
N LEU A 150 -19.00 39.08 -38.39
CA LEU A 150 -18.12 39.52 -37.34
C LEU A 150 -16.77 38.83 -37.50
N ILE A 151 -15.72 39.63 -37.55
CA ILE A 151 -14.32 39.16 -37.63
C ILE A 151 -13.57 39.67 -36.42
N LEU A 152 -13.04 38.78 -35.64
CA LEU A 152 -12.14 39.10 -34.51
C LEU A 152 -10.74 38.60 -34.86
N ARG A 153 -9.75 39.43 -34.59
CA ARG A 153 -8.33 39.09 -34.78
C ARG A 153 -7.53 39.48 -33.55
N ARG A 154 -6.81 38.55 -32.99
CA ARG A 154 -5.96 38.70 -31.80
C ARG A 154 -6.69 39.33 -30.61
N CYS A 155 -7.96 39.03 -30.46
CA CYS A 155 -8.75 39.58 -29.39
C CYS A 155 -8.54 38.79 -28.08
N ARG A 156 -8.91 39.43 -26.96
CA ARG A 156 -8.94 38.84 -25.61
C ARG A 156 -10.30 39.15 -24.98
N VAL A 157 -10.85 38.16 -24.29
CA VAL A 157 -12.10 38.30 -23.54
C VAL A 157 -11.88 37.75 -22.14
N ARG A 158 -12.21 38.57 -21.16
CA ARG A 158 -12.24 38.16 -19.76
C ARG A 158 -13.66 38.37 -19.23
N TYR A 159 -14.20 37.33 -18.58
CA TYR A 159 -15.47 37.36 -17.88
C TYR A 159 -15.29 36.85 -16.48
N ASP A 160 -15.73 37.60 -15.47
CA ASP A 160 -15.62 37.26 -14.05
C ASP A 160 -16.96 37.45 -13.33
N GLU A 161 -17.49 36.44 -12.67
CA GLU A 161 -18.56 36.55 -11.66
C GLU A 161 -17.91 36.63 -10.27
N TYR A 162 -17.84 37.85 -9.72
CA TYR A 162 -17.10 38.08 -8.48
C TYR A 162 -17.67 37.37 -7.25
N ALA A 163 -18.94 36.98 -7.26
CA ALA A 163 -19.61 36.24 -6.18
C ALA A 163 -19.20 34.76 -6.15
N LYS A 164 -18.60 34.21 -7.18
CA LYS A 164 -18.23 32.80 -7.28
C LYS A 164 -16.74 32.57 -7.06
N PRO A 165 -16.35 31.45 -6.44
CA PRO A 165 -14.94 31.15 -6.22
C PRO A 165 -14.21 30.81 -7.54
N ARG A 166 -12.92 31.16 -7.59
CA ARG A 166 -12.04 30.78 -8.69
C ARG A 166 -11.49 29.38 -8.49
N THR A 167 -11.45 28.60 -9.54
CA THR A 167 -10.86 27.27 -9.54
C THR A 167 -9.61 27.28 -10.44
N PRO A 168 -8.39 27.31 -9.85
CA PRO A 168 -7.16 27.32 -10.65
C PRO A 168 -7.01 26.02 -11.43
N GLN A 169 -6.52 26.12 -12.66
CA GLN A 169 -6.23 25.00 -13.56
C GLN A 169 -7.44 24.16 -14.02
N THR A 170 -8.67 24.54 -13.70
CA THR A 170 -9.88 23.91 -14.19
C THR A 170 -10.74 24.91 -14.91
N PHE A 171 -11.47 24.46 -15.93
CA PHE A 171 -12.45 25.30 -16.61
C PHE A 171 -13.52 25.78 -15.62
N ASN A 172 -13.72 27.07 -15.58
CA ASN A 172 -14.71 27.70 -14.73
C ASN A 172 -15.56 28.69 -15.53
N ALA A 173 -16.79 28.32 -15.79
CA ALA A 173 -17.71 29.16 -16.56
C ALA A 173 -18.00 30.53 -15.91
N ALA A 174 -17.78 30.69 -14.61
CA ALA A 174 -17.90 31.95 -13.90
C ALA A 174 -16.64 32.85 -14.02
N HIS A 175 -15.52 32.28 -14.48
CA HIS A 175 -14.22 32.96 -14.59
C HIS A 175 -13.52 32.53 -15.87
N ILE A 176 -13.95 33.08 -17.00
CA ILE A 176 -13.40 32.77 -18.32
C ILE A 176 -12.38 33.83 -18.72
N ALA A 177 -11.22 33.41 -19.18
CA ALA A 177 -10.25 34.32 -19.80
C ALA A 177 -9.69 33.73 -21.10
N LEU A 178 -10.24 34.20 -22.19
CA LEU A 178 -9.86 33.78 -23.53
C LEU A 178 -8.79 34.76 -24.08
N SER A 179 -7.77 34.19 -24.66
CA SER A 179 -6.70 34.94 -25.35
C SER A 179 -6.51 34.45 -26.79
N ALA A 180 -5.82 35.20 -27.59
CA ALA A 180 -5.56 34.89 -29.00
C ALA A 180 -6.82 34.51 -29.79
N ILE A 181 -7.95 35.20 -29.50
CA ILE A 181 -9.21 34.93 -30.18
C ILE A 181 -9.08 35.36 -31.64
N ASP A 182 -9.31 34.40 -32.52
CA ASP A 182 -9.44 34.59 -33.96
C ASP A 182 -10.79 33.98 -34.39
N ALA A 183 -11.67 34.83 -34.90
CA ALA A 183 -13.03 34.40 -35.22
C ALA A 183 -13.53 35.00 -36.51
N ASN A 184 -14.28 34.22 -37.28
CA ASN A 184 -15.05 34.65 -38.45
C ASN A 184 -16.45 34.10 -38.36
N ILE A 185 -17.38 34.95 -37.97
CA ILE A 185 -18.79 34.57 -37.69
C ILE A 185 -19.68 35.33 -38.69
N SER A 186 -20.56 34.61 -39.31
CA SER A 186 -21.55 35.17 -40.24
C SER A 186 -22.95 34.95 -39.70
N LEU A 187 -23.66 36.05 -39.49
CA LEU A 187 -25.04 36.08 -39.02
C LEU A 187 -25.96 36.44 -40.16
N LYS A 188 -26.73 35.49 -40.73
CA LYS A 188 -27.66 35.75 -41.83
C LYS A 188 -29.04 36.21 -41.37
N LYS A 189 -29.45 35.77 -40.18
CA LYS A 189 -30.73 36.11 -39.59
C LYS A 189 -30.64 36.01 -38.08
N LEU A 190 -31.05 37.06 -37.37
CA LEU A 190 -31.28 37.07 -35.96
C LEU A 190 -32.64 37.79 -35.74
N SER A 191 -33.63 37.08 -35.22
CA SER A 191 -34.89 37.63 -34.80
C SER A 191 -35.34 36.90 -33.53
N THR A 192 -36.37 37.39 -32.89
CA THR A 192 -36.91 36.79 -31.66
C THR A 192 -37.34 35.33 -31.81
N ASP A 193 -37.49 34.87 -33.03
CA ASP A 193 -38.02 33.55 -33.35
C ASP A 193 -37.17 32.73 -34.33
N SER A 194 -36.02 33.27 -34.79
CA SER A 194 -35.16 32.54 -35.73
C SER A 194 -33.72 33.03 -35.68
N LEU A 195 -32.78 32.07 -35.75
CA LEU A 195 -31.35 32.26 -35.82
C LEU A 195 -30.78 31.52 -37.03
N ASN A 196 -29.98 32.21 -37.84
CA ASN A 196 -29.16 31.59 -38.87
C ASN A 196 -27.72 32.12 -38.72
N LEU A 197 -26.86 31.31 -38.11
CA LEU A 197 -25.49 31.66 -37.77
C LEU A 197 -24.55 30.65 -38.45
N ARG A 198 -23.44 31.16 -38.97
CA ARG A 198 -22.31 30.31 -39.42
C ARG A 198 -21.03 30.79 -38.73
N VAL A 199 -20.43 29.93 -37.98
CA VAL A 199 -19.05 30.08 -37.53
C VAL A 199 -18.13 29.42 -38.57
N ARG A 200 -17.39 30.26 -39.30
CA ARG A 200 -16.46 29.81 -40.35
C ARG A 200 -15.10 29.44 -39.76
N HIS A 201 -14.76 30.05 -38.65
CA HIS A 201 -13.56 29.83 -37.91
C HIS A 201 -13.68 30.46 -36.51
N LEU A 202 -13.32 29.76 -35.48
CA LEU A 202 -13.11 30.29 -34.15
C LEU A 202 -11.98 29.52 -33.50
N ALA A 203 -10.97 30.22 -33.11
CA ALA A 203 -9.83 29.74 -32.32
C ALA A 203 -9.64 30.62 -31.08
N ALA A 204 -9.25 30.04 -29.97
CA ALA A 204 -9.00 30.76 -28.72
C ALA A 204 -8.23 29.87 -27.74
N LYS A 205 -7.51 30.52 -26.81
CA LYS A 205 -6.85 29.84 -25.68
C LYS A 205 -7.48 30.29 -24.38
N GLU A 206 -7.91 29.35 -23.57
CA GLU A 206 -8.48 29.60 -22.25
C GLU A 206 -7.40 29.49 -21.17
N GLN A 207 -7.53 30.30 -20.10
CA GLN A 207 -6.54 30.38 -19.02
C GLN A 207 -6.27 29.04 -18.28
N CYS A 208 -7.23 28.10 -18.26
CA CYS A 208 -7.03 26.78 -17.69
C CYS A 208 -6.11 25.88 -18.52
N GLY A 209 -5.71 26.31 -19.72
CA GLY A 209 -4.86 25.58 -20.66
C GLY A 209 -5.59 24.95 -21.84
N LEU A 210 -6.91 25.10 -21.93
CA LEU A 210 -7.68 24.58 -23.05
C LEU A 210 -7.34 25.38 -24.34
N ASP A 211 -6.88 24.68 -25.37
CA ASP A 211 -6.46 25.27 -26.65
C ASP A 211 -7.45 24.89 -27.75
N LEU A 212 -8.48 25.75 -27.98
CA LEU A 212 -9.41 25.63 -29.08
C LEU A 212 -8.72 26.09 -30.37
N ARG A 213 -8.33 25.12 -31.20
CA ARG A 213 -7.64 25.40 -32.46
C ARG A 213 -8.59 25.73 -33.60
N GLU A 214 -9.72 25.06 -33.63
CA GLU A 214 -10.74 25.23 -34.68
C GLU A 214 -12.12 24.90 -34.13
N LEU A 215 -13.06 25.80 -34.38
CA LEU A 215 -14.48 25.52 -34.21
C LEU A 215 -15.23 26.08 -35.43
N THR A 216 -15.86 25.20 -36.15
CA THR A 216 -16.72 25.57 -37.30
C THR A 216 -18.09 24.90 -37.17
N PHE A 217 -19.14 25.61 -37.50
CA PHE A 217 -20.50 25.07 -37.60
C PHE A 217 -21.45 26.00 -38.30
N ILE A 218 -22.60 25.49 -38.71
CA ILE A 218 -23.76 26.24 -39.18
C ILE A 218 -24.93 25.89 -38.27
N VAL A 219 -25.55 26.89 -37.67
CA VAL A 219 -26.80 26.70 -36.92
C VAL A 219 -27.97 27.39 -37.60
N GLN A 220 -29.07 26.68 -37.75
CA GLN A 220 -30.34 27.18 -38.22
C GLN A 220 -31.38 26.82 -37.17
N ALA A 221 -31.89 27.80 -36.45
CA ALA A 221 -32.87 27.58 -35.41
C ALA A 221 -34.15 28.39 -35.62
N ASN A 222 -35.28 27.86 -35.19
CA ASN A 222 -36.54 28.54 -35.10
C ASN A 222 -37.22 28.30 -33.75
N ARG A 223 -38.48 28.65 -33.55
CA ARG A 223 -39.13 28.55 -32.21
C ARG A 223 -39.23 27.12 -31.67
N LYS A 224 -39.11 26.06 -32.52
CA LYS A 224 -39.30 24.68 -32.10
C LYS A 224 -38.14 23.74 -32.42
N ALA A 225 -37.21 24.17 -33.24
CA ALA A 225 -36.11 23.30 -33.67
C ALA A 225 -34.85 24.08 -34.01
N ALA A 226 -33.71 23.46 -33.77
CA ALA A 226 -32.41 23.91 -34.22
C ALA A 226 -31.71 22.78 -34.98
N LEU A 227 -31.08 23.16 -36.08
CA LEU A 227 -30.31 22.30 -36.94
C LEU A 227 -28.85 22.80 -36.94
N LEU A 228 -27.98 22.02 -36.39
CA LEU A 228 -26.54 22.25 -36.41
C LEU A 228 -25.92 21.39 -37.51
N LYS A 229 -25.20 22.03 -38.43
CA LYS A 229 -24.55 21.36 -39.55
C LYS A 229 -23.03 21.60 -39.56
N ASN A 230 -22.31 20.61 -40.08
CA ASN A 230 -20.86 20.68 -40.32
C ASN A 230 -20.09 21.16 -39.08
N LEU A 231 -20.43 20.58 -37.93
CA LEU A 231 -19.68 20.84 -36.69
C LEU A 231 -18.30 20.19 -36.82
N ASN A 232 -17.25 21.01 -36.64
CA ASN A 232 -15.89 20.58 -36.48
C ASN A 232 -15.30 21.29 -35.26
N ILE A 233 -14.81 20.53 -34.29
CA ILE A 233 -14.14 21.03 -33.07
C ILE A 233 -12.78 20.40 -32.99
N GLU A 234 -11.75 21.19 -32.88
CA GLU A 234 -10.38 20.76 -32.61
C GLU A 234 -9.87 21.47 -31.35
N VAL A 235 -9.69 20.72 -30.27
CA VAL A 235 -9.24 21.21 -28.97
C VAL A 235 -8.09 20.33 -28.50
N GLY A 236 -6.91 20.92 -28.35
CA GLY A 236 -5.76 20.15 -27.90
C GLY A 236 -5.51 18.91 -28.78
N GLY A 237 -5.67 17.73 -28.16
CA GLY A 237 -5.59 16.43 -28.83
C GLY A 237 -6.96 15.85 -29.24
N SER A 238 -8.04 16.56 -28.94
CA SER A 238 -9.40 16.12 -29.22
C SER A 238 -9.93 16.68 -30.53
N HIS A 239 -10.71 15.85 -31.20
CA HIS A 239 -11.29 16.15 -32.50
C HIS A 239 -12.72 15.59 -32.56
N ILE A 240 -13.68 16.46 -32.88
CA ILE A 240 -15.11 16.11 -32.97
C ILE A 240 -15.65 16.59 -34.29
N ARG A 241 -16.14 15.65 -35.13
CA ARG A 241 -16.83 15.98 -36.38
C ARG A 241 -18.23 15.43 -36.34
N GLN A 242 -19.18 16.27 -36.72
CA GLN A 242 -20.56 15.92 -36.81
C GLN A 242 -21.19 16.59 -38.03
N SER A 243 -21.75 15.81 -38.95
CA SER A 243 -22.34 16.31 -40.17
C SER A 243 -23.62 17.07 -39.87
N GLU A 244 -24.49 16.51 -39.06
CA GLU A 244 -25.79 17.08 -38.72
C GLU A 244 -26.22 16.69 -37.32
N LEU A 245 -26.70 17.66 -36.55
CA LEU A 245 -27.32 17.47 -35.24
C LEU A 245 -28.64 18.23 -35.23
N ARG A 246 -29.75 17.49 -35.06
CA ARG A 246 -31.12 18.07 -35.01
C ARG A 246 -31.59 18.08 -33.58
N LEU A 247 -31.97 19.27 -33.11
CA LEU A 247 -32.50 19.52 -31.78
C LEU A 247 -33.94 19.99 -31.94
N THR A 248 -34.86 19.47 -31.14
CA THR A 248 -36.25 19.96 -31.07
C THR A 248 -36.55 20.34 -29.61
N TYR A 249 -37.34 21.41 -29.41
CA TYR A 249 -37.69 21.95 -28.10
C TYR A 249 -39.02 22.67 -28.17
N ASP A 250 -39.73 22.87 -27.04
CA ASP A 250 -41.09 23.41 -27.04
C ASP A 250 -41.13 24.91 -27.30
N ALA A 251 -40.24 25.69 -26.73
CA ALA A 251 -40.13 27.13 -26.95
C ALA A 251 -38.71 27.68 -26.70
N VAL A 252 -38.36 28.80 -27.37
CA VAL A 252 -37.05 29.47 -27.20
C VAL A 252 -36.77 29.91 -25.76
N LYS A 253 -37.77 30.28 -24.98
CA LYS A 253 -37.65 30.63 -23.57
C LYS A 253 -37.17 29.49 -22.69
N ASP A 254 -37.21 28.25 -23.16
CA ASP A 254 -36.85 27.05 -22.46
C ASP A 254 -35.32 26.71 -22.55
N TRP A 255 -34.53 27.57 -23.21
CA TRP A 255 -33.09 27.37 -23.35
C TRP A 255 -32.36 27.33 -22.02
N GLY A 256 -32.91 27.93 -20.97
CA GLY A 256 -32.41 27.81 -19.58
C GLY A 256 -32.74 26.45 -18.92
N ASN A 257 -33.59 25.63 -19.54
CA ASN A 257 -34.06 24.35 -18.99
C ASN A 257 -34.05 23.24 -20.05
N LEU A 258 -32.99 23.16 -20.84
CA LEU A 258 -32.85 22.26 -21.99
C LEU A 258 -33.01 20.79 -21.61
N SER A 259 -32.59 20.38 -20.42
CA SER A 259 -32.72 19.00 -19.94
C SER A 259 -34.14 18.48 -19.87
N ASN A 260 -35.15 19.38 -19.77
CA ASN A 260 -36.55 19.03 -19.62
C ASN A 260 -37.37 19.26 -20.88
N THR A 261 -36.79 19.89 -21.91
CA THR A 261 -37.53 20.31 -23.11
C THR A 261 -36.87 19.87 -24.41
N LEU A 262 -35.63 19.42 -24.37
CA LEU A 262 -34.80 19.09 -25.52
C LEU A 262 -35.03 17.66 -25.99
N SER A 263 -35.27 17.51 -27.29
CA SER A 263 -35.19 16.21 -27.99
C SER A 263 -34.13 16.28 -29.08
N ALA A 264 -33.31 15.23 -29.18
CA ALA A 264 -32.24 15.12 -30.15
C ALA A 264 -32.07 13.66 -30.60
N THR A 265 -31.87 13.43 -31.86
CA THR A 265 -31.57 12.10 -32.41
C THR A 265 -30.45 12.21 -33.42
N GLY A 266 -29.59 11.25 -33.47
CA GLY A 266 -28.53 11.19 -34.47
C GLY A 266 -27.46 10.17 -34.11
N SER A 267 -26.39 10.19 -34.88
CA SER A 267 -25.24 9.32 -34.77
C SER A 267 -23.97 10.18 -34.69
N LEU A 268 -23.10 9.84 -33.77
CA LEU A 268 -21.76 10.40 -33.61
C LEU A 268 -20.76 9.33 -34.08
N ALA A 269 -19.99 9.60 -35.12
CA ALA A 269 -19.13 8.57 -35.72
C ALA A 269 -17.64 8.91 -35.68
N ASP A 270 -17.25 10.13 -35.88
CA ASP A 270 -15.82 10.53 -35.96
C ASP A 270 -15.44 11.47 -34.83
N ILE A 271 -15.30 10.86 -33.64
CA ILE A 271 -14.93 11.57 -32.42
C ILE A 271 -13.66 10.97 -31.86
N THR A 272 -12.63 11.79 -31.70
CA THR A 272 -11.43 11.48 -30.95
C THR A 272 -11.34 12.42 -29.76
N VAL A 273 -11.16 11.88 -28.57
CA VAL A 273 -11.07 12.65 -27.32
C VAL A 273 -9.79 12.28 -26.58
N ALA A 274 -8.96 13.26 -26.29
CA ALA A 274 -7.83 13.12 -25.42
C ALA A 274 -8.24 13.42 -23.98
N THR A 275 -7.95 12.50 -23.05
CA THR A 275 -8.28 12.71 -21.63
C THR A 275 -7.58 13.93 -21.04
N ALA A 276 -6.44 14.34 -21.59
CA ALA A 276 -5.74 15.57 -21.21
C ALA A 276 -6.61 16.82 -21.39
N ASP A 277 -7.44 16.87 -22.45
CA ASP A 277 -8.35 17.99 -22.69
C ASP A 277 -9.56 17.93 -21.75
N ILE A 278 -10.10 16.69 -21.50
CA ILE A 278 -11.18 16.51 -20.52
C ILE A 278 -10.69 16.82 -19.09
N ALA A 279 -9.39 16.65 -18.80
CA ALA A 279 -8.81 16.91 -17.48
C ALA A 279 -8.95 18.36 -17.02
N HIS A 280 -9.19 19.30 -17.94
CA HIS A 280 -9.55 20.67 -17.61
C HIS A 280 -10.94 20.79 -16.97
N PHE A 281 -11.82 19.81 -17.20
CA PHE A 281 -13.18 19.73 -16.62
C PHE A 281 -13.25 18.70 -15.48
N VAL A 282 -12.47 17.60 -15.60
CA VAL A 282 -12.42 16.49 -14.65
C VAL A 282 -10.96 16.26 -14.22
N PRO A 283 -10.45 16.96 -13.20
CA PRO A 283 -9.05 16.92 -12.79
C PRO A 283 -8.51 15.53 -12.43
N ALA A 284 -9.41 14.62 -12.02
CA ALA A 284 -9.04 13.24 -11.72
C ALA A 284 -8.41 12.50 -12.92
N LEU A 285 -8.65 12.93 -14.15
CA LEU A 285 -8.10 12.31 -15.37
C LEU A 285 -6.68 12.80 -15.72
N ARG A 286 -6.15 13.81 -15.06
CA ARG A 286 -4.80 14.34 -15.37
C ARG A 286 -3.68 13.31 -15.35
N PRO A 287 -3.63 12.37 -14.37
CA PRO A 287 -2.58 11.37 -14.33
C PRO A 287 -2.70 10.30 -15.44
N LEU A 288 -3.83 10.26 -16.16
CA LEU A 288 -4.14 9.19 -17.12
C LEU A 288 -4.29 9.73 -18.55
N PRO A 289 -3.21 10.00 -19.29
CA PRO A 289 -3.27 10.47 -20.66
C PRO A 289 -3.66 9.33 -21.62
N LEU A 290 -4.91 9.37 -22.09
CA LEU A 290 -5.45 8.43 -23.09
C LEU A 290 -5.98 9.22 -24.29
N THR A 291 -5.99 8.56 -25.45
CA THR A 291 -6.68 9.04 -26.66
C THR A 291 -7.77 8.05 -27.03
N LEU A 292 -8.99 8.48 -26.96
CA LEU A 292 -10.19 7.66 -27.11
C LEU A 292 -10.88 7.99 -28.43
N SER A 293 -11.13 7.00 -29.26
CA SER A 293 -12.04 7.09 -30.39
C SER A 293 -13.42 6.64 -29.97
N LEU A 294 -14.42 7.46 -30.21
CA LEU A 294 -15.80 7.24 -29.79
C LEU A 294 -16.75 7.24 -30.98
N SER A 295 -17.68 6.30 -30.96
CA SER A 295 -18.85 6.33 -31.82
C SER A 295 -20.07 5.87 -31.04
N MET A 296 -21.25 6.46 -31.34
CA MET A 296 -22.51 6.10 -30.69
C MET A 296 -23.70 6.68 -31.43
N ASP A 297 -24.87 6.05 -31.28
CA ASP A 297 -26.16 6.62 -31.64
C ASP A 297 -26.78 7.21 -30.37
N TYR A 298 -27.31 8.42 -30.47
CA TYR A 298 -27.99 9.07 -29.36
C TYR A 298 -29.47 9.35 -29.69
N HIS A 299 -30.29 9.13 -28.68
CA HIS A 299 -31.71 9.46 -28.70
C HIS A 299 -32.09 10.12 -27.39
N MET A 300 -32.23 11.43 -27.42
CA MET A 300 -32.59 12.24 -26.27
C MET A 300 -34.02 12.71 -26.40
N GLN A 301 -34.77 12.63 -25.32
CA GLN A 301 -36.13 13.16 -25.15
C GLN A 301 -36.20 13.96 -23.86
N PRO A 302 -37.22 14.78 -23.65
CA PRO A 302 -37.46 15.43 -22.38
C PRO A 302 -37.40 14.41 -21.23
N GLN A 303 -36.51 14.61 -20.29
CA GLN A 303 -36.31 13.76 -19.10
C GLN A 303 -35.84 12.32 -19.35
N SER A 304 -35.42 11.99 -20.56
CA SER A 304 -34.82 10.68 -20.85
C SER A 304 -33.79 10.76 -21.97
N GLY A 305 -32.89 9.82 -22.00
CA GLY A 305 -31.88 9.70 -23.05
C GLY A 305 -31.39 8.27 -23.19
N ALA A 306 -31.09 7.89 -24.41
CA ALA A 306 -30.50 6.61 -24.74
C ALA A 306 -29.30 6.81 -25.66
N LEU A 307 -28.21 6.15 -25.32
CA LEU A 307 -27.00 5.99 -26.12
C LEU A 307 -26.97 4.52 -26.56
N ARG A 308 -26.91 4.28 -27.83
CA ARG A 308 -26.86 2.93 -28.40
C ARG A 308 -25.60 2.76 -29.24
N ASN A 309 -25.22 1.51 -29.46
CA ASN A 309 -24.04 1.18 -30.26
C ASN A 309 -22.80 1.95 -29.83
N ILE A 310 -22.67 2.20 -28.52
CA ILE A 310 -21.49 2.84 -27.95
C ILE A 310 -20.30 1.99 -28.30
N SER A 311 -19.28 2.61 -28.88
CA SER A 311 -17.96 2.02 -29.11
C SER A 311 -16.92 3.04 -28.73
N ILE A 312 -16.12 2.68 -27.73
CA ILE A 312 -14.98 3.47 -27.24
C ILE A 312 -13.74 2.61 -27.43
N LYS A 313 -12.73 3.13 -28.12
CA LYS A 313 -11.44 2.45 -28.30
C LYS A 313 -10.30 3.38 -27.86
N GLU A 314 -9.36 2.84 -27.09
CA GLU A 314 -8.13 3.56 -26.76
C GLU A 314 -7.08 3.29 -27.84
N SER A 315 -6.49 4.34 -28.39
CA SER A 315 -5.71 4.29 -29.64
C SER A 315 -4.37 3.57 -29.48
N GLN A 316 -3.75 3.62 -28.30
CA GLN A 316 -2.41 3.08 -28.06
C GLN A 316 -2.43 1.66 -27.50
N THR A 317 -3.39 1.34 -26.65
CA THR A 317 -3.46 0.07 -25.93
C THR A 317 -4.45 -0.91 -26.53
N ASN A 318 -5.25 -0.50 -27.52
CA ASN A 318 -6.34 -1.28 -28.10
C ASN A 318 -7.42 -1.74 -27.12
N ALA A 319 -7.48 -1.11 -25.94
CA ALA A 319 -8.59 -1.34 -25.01
C ALA A 319 -9.89 -0.80 -25.61
N SER A 320 -10.99 -1.48 -25.36
CA SER A 320 -12.27 -1.11 -25.97
C SER A 320 -13.46 -1.34 -25.03
N ILE A 321 -14.48 -0.54 -25.21
CA ILE A 321 -15.78 -0.67 -24.55
C ILE A 321 -16.86 -0.59 -25.59
N THR A 322 -17.79 -1.56 -25.57
CA THR A 322 -18.99 -1.54 -26.41
C THR A 322 -20.23 -1.79 -25.57
N GLY A 323 -21.29 -1.06 -25.85
CA GLY A 323 -22.51 -1.20 -25.04
C GLY A 323 -23.61 -0.24 -25.40
N ASP A 324 -24.62 -0.20 -24.54
CA ASP A 324 -25.77 0.66 -24.64
C ASP A 324 -26.11 1.24 -23.27
N CYS A 325 -26.63 2.47 -23.21
CA CYS A 325 -27.01 3.12 -21.96
C CYS A 325 -28.35 3.86 -22.17
N ALA A 326 -29.29 3.72 -21.25
CA ALA A 326 -30.51 4.50 -21.21
C ALA A 326 -30.72 5.10 -19.83
N LEU A 327 -31.05 6.38 -19.79
CA LEU A 327 -31.22 7.15 -18.57
C LEU A 327 -32.57 7.83 -18.58
N ALA A 328 -33.22 7.95 -17.41
CA ALA A 328 -34.37 8.82 -17.20
C ALA A 328 -34.19 9.60 -15.90
N TRP A 329 -34.55 10.88 -15.93
CA TRP A 329 -34.39 11.81 -14.83
C TRP A 329 -35.62 12.70 -14.68
N ASN A 330 -35.72 13.36 -13.55
CA ASN A 330 -36.69 14.42 -13.30
C ASN A 330 -36.00 15.56 -12.52
N LYS A 331 -36.78 16.53 -12.01
CA LYS A 331 -36.26 17.64 -11.20
C LYS A 331 -35.56 17.18 -9.92
N SER A 332 -35.88 15.99 -9.39
CA SER A 332 -35.30 15.42 -8.17
C SER A 332 -34.05 14.56 -8.45
N GLY A 333 -33.65 14.35 -9.71
CA GLY A 333 -32.46 13.59 -10.09
C GLY A 333 -32.73 12.37 -11.00
N LEU A 334 -31.78 11.45 -11.02
CA LEU A 334 -31.83 10.23 -11.82
C LEU A 334 -32.91 9.27 -11.28
N ARG A 335 -33.84 8.82 -12.16
CA ARG A 335 -34.94 7.91 -11.82
C ARG A 335 -34.74 6.50 -12.34
N ARG A 336 -34.03 6.38 -13.43
CA ARG A 336 -33.76 5.09 -14.06
C ARG A 336 -32.44 5.17 -14.82
N ALA A 337 -31.62 4.12 -14.69
CA ALA A 337 -30.49 3.90 -15.56
C ALA A 337 -30.45 2.43 -15.96
N ASP A 338 -30.35 2.15 -17.24
CA ASP A 338 -30.12 0.83 -17.78
C ASP A 338 -28.80 0.87 -18.55
N LEU A 339 -27.87 0.05 -18.15
CA LEU A 339 -26.57 -0.10 -18.79
C LEU A 339 -26.41 -1.52 -19.29
N THR A 340 -26.07 -1.67 -20.56
CA THR A 340 -25.66 -2.94 -21.14
C THR A 340 -24.25 -2.79 -21.68
N LEU A 341 -23.29 -3.37 -21.01
CA LEU A 341 -21.91 -3.51 -21.43
C LEU A 341 -21.79 -4.82 -22.20
N LYS A 342 -21.74 -4.76 -23.53
CA LYS A 342 -21.65 -5.95 -24.37
C LYS A 342 -20.26 -6.56 -24.27
N ASN A 343 -19.24 -5.72 -24.30
CA ASN A 343 -17.85 -6.08 -24.11
C ASN A 343 -17.06 -4.86 -23.67
N ALA A 344 -16.25 -5.03 -22.63
CA ALA A 344 -15.21 -4.07 -22.26
C ALA A 344 -13.90 -4.84 -22.08
N THR A 345 -12.89 -4.50 -22.86
CA THR A 345 -11.60 -5.14 -22.83
C THR A 345 -10.57 -4.17 -22.27
N ALA A 346 -9.99 -4.52 -21.13
CA ALA A 346 -8.83 -3.84 -20.55
C ALA A 346 -7.57 -4.62 -20.89
N THR A 347 -6.75 -4.06 -21.76
CA THR A 347 -5.47 -4.66 -22.13
C THR A 347 -4.41 -4.41 -21.05
N GLN A 348 -3.37 -5.19 -21.03
CA GLN A 348 -2.26 -5.02 -20.08
C GLN A 348 -1.65 -3.60 -20.14
N GLY A 349 -1.57 -3.01 -21.35
CA GLY A 349 -1.09 -1.64 -21.54
C GLY A 349 -1.98 -0.60 -20.85
N LEU A 350 -3.32 -0.74 -20.94
CA LEU A 350 -4.25 0.14 -20.23
C LEU A 350 -4.17 -0.06 -18.72
N LEU A 351 -4.14 -1.30 -18.24
CA LEU A 351 -4.02 -1.62 -16.82
C LEU A 351 -2.73 -1.01 -16.23
N LYS A 352 -1.62 -1.09 -16.96
CA LYS A 352 -0.36 -0.46 -16.56
C LYS A 352 -0.50 1.04 -16.39
N LYS A 353 -1.07 1.75 -17.38
CA LYS A 353 -1.32 3.20 -17.30
C LYS A 353 -2.21 3.58 -16.11
N ILE A 354 -3.29 2.82 -15.85
CA ILE A 354 -4.18 3.04 -14.70
C ILE A 354 -3.44 2.81 -13.38
N CYS A 355 -2.65 1.74 -13.27
CA CYS A 355 -1.86 1.45 -12.09
C CYS A 355 -0.84 2.56 -11.80
N GLU A 356 -0.10 3.00 -12.80
CA GLU A 356 0.87 4.10 -12.68
C GLU A 356 0.20 5.41 -12.26
N ALA A 357 -1.01 5.68 -12.77
CA ALA A 357 -1.76 6.91 -12.51
C ALA A 357 -2.35 6.98 -11.08
N TYR A 358 -2.86 5.87 -10.54
CA TYR A 358 -3.71 5.91 -9.34
C TYR A 358 -3.25 5.02 -8.19
N ILE A 359 -2.38 4.05 -8.42
CA ILE A 359 -1.97 3.08 -7.40
C ILE A 359 -0.54 3.35 -6.97
N LYS A 360 -0.34 3.80 -5.73
CA LYS A 360 1.00 4.13 -5.19
C LYS A 360 1.81 2.90 -4.78
N ASN A 361 1.14 1.79 -4.42
CA ASN A 361 1.79 0.58 -3.92
C ASN A 361 2.26 -0.30 -5.10
N ALA A 362 3.57 -0.46 -5.26
CA ALA A 362 4.18 -1.22 -6.35
C ALA A 362 3.80 -2.72 -6.32
N GLU A 363 3.61 -3.31 -5.15
CA GLU A 363 3.19 -4.70 -5.01
C GLU A 363 1.75 -4.89 -5.50
N THR A 364 0.86 -3.97 -5.17
CA THR A 364 -0.53 -3.96 -5.67
C THR A 364 -0.56 -3.78 -7.19
N GLN A 365 0.27 -2.89 -7.75
CA GLN A 365 0.40 -2.74 -9.21
C GLN A 365 0.80 -4.06 -9.86
N LYS A 366 1.83 -4.72 -9.33
CA LYS A 366 2.31 -6.01 -9.85
C LYS A 366 1.20 -7.07 -9.85
N LYS A 367 0.42 -7.18 -8.77
CA LYS A 367 -0.70 -8.13 -8.65
C LYS A 367 -1.80 -7.88 -9.68
N ILE A 368 -2.17 -6.62 -9.92
CA ILE A 368 -3.15 -6.26 -10.94
C ILE A 368 -2.64 -6.62 -12.34
N LEU A 369 -1.39 -6.35 -12.63
CA LEU A 369 -0.80 -6.65 -13.95
C LEU A 369 -0.68 -8.17 -14.20
N LEU A 370 -0.57 -8.98 -13.16
CA LEU A 370 -0.58 -10.44 -13.26
C LEU A 370 -1.96 -11.01 -13.69
N CYS A 371 -3.05 -10.26 -13.52
CA CYS A 371 -4.36 -10.66 -14.04
C CYS A 371 -4.42 -10.66 -15.57
N GLY A 372 -3.50 -9.98 -16.24
CA GLY A 372 -3.40 -9.96 -17.69
C GLY A 372 -4.51 -9.16 -18.37
N ILE A 373 -4.97 -9.63 -19.54
CA ILE A 373 -6.10 -9.02 -20.26
C ILE A 373 -7.40 -9.32 -19.51
N ALA A 374 -8.18 -8.29 -19.23
CA ALA A 374 -9.48 -8.43 -18.57
C ALA A 374 -10.60 -8.06 -19.54
N THR A 375 -11.61 -8.94 -19.65
CA THR A 375 -12.84 -8.67 -20.37
C THR A 375 -14.01 -8.64 -19.40
N LEU A 376 -14.89 -7.67 -19.57
CA LEU A 376 -16.09 -7.48 -18.77
C LEU A 376 -17.32 -7.37 -19.67
N ASN A 377 -18.32 -8.15 -19.38
CA ASN A 377 -19.68 -7.91 -19.86
C ASN A 377 -20.60 -7.66 -18.66
N ALA A 378 -21.56 -6.76 -18.79
CA ALA A 378 -22.47 -6.45 -17.69
C ALA A 378 -23.82 -5.91 -18.20
N ARG A 379 -24.86 -6.22 -17.44
CA ARG A 379 -26.17 -5.56 -17.56
C ARG A 379 -26.57 -5.07 -16.20
N ALA A 380 -26.78 -3.77 -16.07
CA ALA A 380 -27.17 -3.15 -14.82
C ALA A 380 -28.44 -2.32 -15.02
N ALA A 381 -29.35 -2.41 -14.09
CA ALA A 381 -30.56 -1.63 -14.03
C ALA A 381 -30.64 -0.94 -12.67
N TYR A 382 -30.54 0.38 -12.66
CA TYR A 382 -30.63 1.19 -11.44
C TYR A 382 -32.05 1.76 -11.29
N ARG A 383 -32.64 1.55 -10.14
CA ARG A 383 -34.00 1.97 -9.76
C ARG A 383 -33.95 2.48 -8.32
N PRO A 384 -33.89 3.81 -8.08
CA PRO A 384 -33.76 4.35 -6.71
C PRO A 384 -34.93 4.02 -5.79
N ASP A 385 -36.15 3.91 -6.37
CA ASP A 385 -37.39 3.62 -5.62
C ASP A 385 -37.81 2.14 -5.73
N GLY A 386 -36.90 1.25 -6.10
CA GLY A 386 -37.18 -0.18 -6.30
C GLY A 386 -35.94 -1.04 -6.33
N GLU A 387 -36.04 -2.20 -6.93
CA GLU A 387 -34.91 -3.13 -7.03
C GLU A 387 -33.96 -2.71 -8.14
N SER A 388 -32.72 -2.44 -7.80
CA SER A 388 -31.62 -2.27 -8.75
C SER A 388 -30.90 -3.60 -8.94
N THR A 389 -30.60 -3.96 -10.18
CA THR A 389 -30.00 -5.27 -10.50
C THR A 389 -28.72 -5.10 -11.34
N ALA A 390 -27.77 -6.01 -11.16
CA ALA A 390 -26.60 -6.10 -12.01
C ALA A 390 -26.25 -7.56 -12.27
N ASN A 391 -26.05 -7.90 -13.54
CA ASN A 391 -25.50 -9.17 -13.98
C ASN A 391 -24.17 -8.89 -14.66
N PHE A 392 -23.12 -9.61 -14.29
CA PHE A 392 -21.81 -9.38 -14.86
C PHE A 392 -21.05 -10.67 -15.10
N GLY A 393 -20.15 -10.64 -16.06
CA GLY A 393 -19.14 -11.65 -16.30
C GLY A 393 -17.80 -11.00 -16.54
N ILE A 394 -16.80 -11.42 -15.78
CA ILE A 394 -15.41 -10.98 -15.90
C ILE A 394 -14.58 -12.20 -16.28
N ALA A 395 -13.76 -12.07 -17.32
CA ALA A 395 -12.76 -13.07 -17.66
C ALA A 395 -11.40 -12.40 -17.76
N THR A 396 -10.39 -13.04 -17.18
CA THR A 396 -8.99 -12.59 -17.19
C THR A 396 -8.08 -13.74 -17.55
N ASP A 397 -6.80 -13.45 -17.83
CA ASP A 397 -5.78 -14.49 -18.03
C ASP A 397 -5.49 -15.29 -16.73
N ALA A 398 -6.03 -14.85 -15.61
CA ALA A 398 -5.93 -15.51 -14.31
C ALA A 398 -7.25 -16.17 -13.86
N GLY A 399 -8.23 -16.35 -14.77
CA GLY A 399 -9.53 -16.93 -14.49
C GLY A 399 -10.68 -15.97 -14.61
N GLY A 400 -11.89 -16.43 -14.29
CA GLY A 400 -13.10 -15.68 -14.46
C GLY A 400 -14.05 -15.66 -13.26
N ALA A 401 -14.99 -14.73 -13.30
CA ALA A 401 -16.10 -14.67 -12.37
C ALA A 401 -17.37 -14.17 -13.08
N LYS A 402 -18.51 -14.73 -12.72
CA LYS A 402 -19.81 -14.25 -13.16
C LYS A 402 -20.74 -14.10 -11.97
N GLY A 403 -21.64 -13.15 -12.03
CA GLY A 403 -22.51 -12.94 -10.88
C GLY A 403 -23.76 -12.16 -11.20
N THR A 404 -24.69 -12.24 -10.24
CA THR A 404 -25.93 -11.47 -10.21
C THR A 404 -26.01 -10.76 -8.89
N LEU A 405 -26.32 -9.47 -8.91
CA LEU A 405 -26.53 -8.64 -7.74
C LEU A 405 -27.91 -7.99 -7.86
N ALA A 406 -28.62 -7.93 -6.75
CA ALA A 406 -29.87 -7.19 -6.60
C ALA A 406 -29.77 -6.33 -5.35
N MET A 407 -30.13 -5.07 -5.47
CA MET A 407 -30.07 -4.09 -4.39
C MET A 407 -31.41 -3.42 -4.20
N VAL A 408 -31.93 -3.47 -2.97
CA VAL A 408 -33.12 -2.71 -2.54
C VAL A 408 -32.67 -1.85 -1.36
N GLU A 409 -32.73 -0.53 -1.52
CA GLU A 409 -32.20 0.43 -0.55
C GLU A 409 -30.74 0.17 -0.20
N LYS A 410 -30.47 -0.46 0.96
CA LYS A 410 -29.13 -0.81 1.46
C LYS A 410 -28.86 -2.30 1.49
N ASP A 411 -29.86 -3.13 1.19
CA ASP A 411 -29.72 -4.59 1.17
C ASP A 411 -29.29 -5.05 -0.24
N ILE A 412 -28.10 -5.61 -0.33
CA ILE A 412 -27.53 -6.16 -1.56
C ILE A 412 -27.55 -7.68 -1.46
N LYS A 413 -28.28 -8.34 -2.33
CA LYS A 413 -28.28 -9.81 -2.47
C LYS A 413 -27.50 -10.19 -3.71
N GLY A 414 -26.75 -11.28 -3.63
CA GLY A 414 -25.95 -11.69 -4.78
C GLY A 414 -25.62 -13.17 -4.82
N LYS A 415 -25.34 -13.59 -6.06
CA LYS A 415 -24.69 -14.88 -6.34
C LYS A 415 -23.50 -14.60 -7.24
N ILE A 416 -22.34 -15.11 -6.86
CA ILE A 416 -21.09 -15.01 -7.62
C ILE A 416 -20.57 -16.43 -7.84
N SER A 417 -20.21 -16.74 -9.07
CA SER A 417 -19.54 -17.98 -9.44
C SER A 417 -18.16 -17.61 -9.97
N ILE A 418 -17.14 -18.14 -9.32
CA ILE A 418 -15.73 -18.03 -9.69
C ILE A 418 -15.38 -19.29 -10.48
N ASP A 419 -14.68 -19.14 -11.59
CA ASP A 419 -14.29 -20.21 -12.48
C ASP A 419 -12.82 -20.15 -12.84
N GLY A 420 -12.07 -21.15 -12.44
CA GLY A 420 -10.66 -21.30 -12.78
C GLY A 420 -9.72 -20.19 -12.35
N LEU A 421 -9.97 -19.55 -11.20
CA LEU A 421 -9.17 -18.41 -10.75
C LEU A 421 -7.79 -18.88 -10.24
N ASP A 422 -6.73 -18.35 -10.84
CA ASP A 422 -5.33 -18.59 -10.44
C ASP A 422 -4.91 -17.60 -9.35
N LEU A 423 -5.17 -17.97 -8.09
CA LEU A 423 -4.74 -17.17 -6.94
C LEU A 423 -3.21 -17.18 -6.76
N ALA A 424 -2.55 -18.27 -7.15
CA ALA A 424 -1.10 -18.36 -7.09
C ALA A 424 -0.44 -17.29 -7.95
N LYS A 425 -0.95 -17.09 -9.16
CA LYS A 425 -0.51 -16.04 -10.09
C LYS A 425 -0.79 -14.64 -9.55
N ILE A 426 -2.02 -14.38 -9.07
CA ILE A 426 -2.46 -13.05 -8.61
C ILE A 426 -1.70 -12.60 -7.36
N ILE A 427 -1.50 -13.51 -6.39
CA ILE A 427 -0.87 -13.19 -5.11
C ILE A 427 0.65 -13.35 -5.17
N GLY A 428 1.16 -14.13 -6.13
CA GLY A 428 2.60 -14.36 -6.32
C GLY A 428 3.17 -15.43 -5.38
N THR A 429 2.36 -16.44 -5.02
CA THR A 429 2.81 -17.59 -4.24
C THR A 429 2.26 -18.90 -4.79
N GLU A 430 3.16 -19.83 -5.12
CA GLU A 430 2.82 -21.14 -5.69
C GLU A 430 2.01 -22.05 -4.75
N LYS A 431 1.94 -21.71 -3.46
CA LYS A 431 1.19 -22.48 -2.46
C LYS A 431 -0.33 -22.30 -2.53
N LEU A 432 -0.79 -21.24 -3.17
CA LEU A 432 -2.21 -21.00 -3.35
C LEU A 432 -2.77 -21.76 -4.55
N PRO A 433 -4.12 -21.95 -4.64
CA PRO A 433 -4.72 -22.59 -5.78
C PRO A 433 -4.38 -21.90 -7.12
N GLN A 434 -3.97 -22.71 -8.09
CA GLN A 434 -3.82 -22.29 -9.49
C GLN A 434 -5.13 -22.42 -10.27
N ASN A 435 -6.07 -23.21 -9.73
CA ASN A 435 -7.40 -23.37 -10.26
C ASN A 435 -8.40 -23.38 -9.09
N LEU A 436 -9.01 -22.21 -8.84
CA LEU A 436 -10.06 -22.04 -7.84
C LEU A 436 -11.41 -21.84 -8.51
N SER A 437 -12.35 -22.72 -8.22
CA SER A 437 -13.75 -22.55 -8.62
C SER A 437 -14.63 -22.56 -7.38
N ALA A 438 -15.54 -21.59 -7.28
CA ALA A 438 -16.39 -21.43 -6.11
C ALA A 438 -17.75 -20.82 -6.46
N GLU A 439 -18.76 -21.17 -5.72
CA GLU A 439 -20.06 -20.51 -5.72
C GLU A 439 -20.26 -19.77 -4.39
N ILE A 440 -20.55 -18.49 -4.47
CA ILE A 440 -20.81 -17.62 -3.33
C ILE A 440 -22.22 -17.07 -3.45
N LYS A 441 -23.03 -17.21 -2.41
CA LYS A 441 -24.36 -16.61 -2.29
C LYS A 441 -24.41 -15.82 -0.99
N GLY A 442 -25.10 -14.68 -1.01
CA GLY A 442 -25.25 -13.94 0.24
C GLY A 442 -26.00 -12.66 0.10
N ASN A 443 -26.15 -11.99 1.21
CA ASN A 443 -26.63 -10.63 1.26
C ASN A 443 -25.76 -9.79 2.19
N VAL A 444 -25.66 -8.49 1.84
CA VAL A 444 -24.90 -7.48 2.58
C VAL A 444 -25.81 -6.28 2.76
N VAL A 445 -26.00 -5.86 4.02
CA VAL A 445 -26.69 -4.61 4.33
C VAL A 445 -25.64 -3.55 4.61
N LEU A 446 -25.59 -2.51 3.75
CA LEU A 446 -24.63 -1.43 3.87
C LEU A 446 -24.84 -0.64 5.17
N PRO A 447 -23.76 -0.29 5.87
CA PRO A 447 -23.87 0.41 7.14
C PRO A 447 -24.40 1.83 6.98
N GLU A 448 -25.02 2.36 8.05
CA GLU A 448 -25.35 3.79 8.15
C GLU A 448 -24.09 4.64 8.29
N LYS A 449 -24.18 5.94 7.95
CA LYS A 449 -23.09 6.89 8.19
C LYS A 449 -22.62 6.82 9.65
N GLY A 450 -21.34 6.48 9.85
CA GLY A 450 -20.71 6.36 11.18
C GLY A 450 -20.63 4.94 11.74
N LYS A 451 -21.23 3.92 11.09
CA LYS A 451 -21.01 2.51 11.40
C LYS A 451 -20.01 1.93 10.38
N HIS A 452 -19.01 1.22 10.86
CA HIS A 452 -17.90 0.76 10.02
C HIS A 452 -18.06 -0.69 9.49
N VAL A 453 -18.99 -1.46 10.04
CA VAL A 453 -19.12 -2.88 9.70
C VAL A 453 -20.50 -3.17 9.13
N PRO A 454 -20.62 -3.70 7.90
CA PRO A 454 -21.90 -4.08 7.32
C PRO A 454 -22.47 -5.36 7.97
N ASP A 455 -23.78 -5.53 7.93
CA ASP A 455 -24.40 -6.83 8.20
C ASP A 455 -24.21 -7.72 6.95
N LEU A 456 -23.77 -8.96 7.18
CA LEU A 456 -23.38 -9.89 6.12
C LEU A 456 -23.92 -11.28 6.41
N ASN A 457 -24.45 -11.94 5.39
CA ASN A 457 -24.73 -13.37 5.42
C ASN A 457 -24.19 -13.98 4.13
N VAL A 458 -23.24 -14.89 4.23
CA VAL A 458 -22.54 -15.49 3.10
C VAL A 458 -22.53 -16.99 3.22
N GLN A 459 -22.86 -17.66 2.12
CA GLN A 459 -22.67 -19.08 1.91
C GLN A 459 -21.74 -19.24 0.72
N ALA A 460 -20.61 -19.88 0.94
CA ALA A 460 -19.64 -20.18 -0.10
C ALA A 460 -19.40 -21.68 -0.19
N ASN A 461 -19.41 -22.20 -1.39
CA ASN A 461 -18.97 -23.57 -1.67
C ASN A 461 -17.78 -23.50 -2.64
N ILE A 462 -16.63 -23.88 -2.16
CA ILE A 462 -15.43 -24.02 -2.99
C ILE A 462 -15.55 -25.40 -3.67
N LEU A 463 -15.89 -25.36 -4.97
CA LEU A 463 -16.11 -26.57 -5.76
C LEU A 463 -14.79 -27.27 -6.05
N ASN A 464 -13.75 -26.48 -6.32
CA ASN A 464 -12.40 -26.94 -6.61
C ASN A 464 -11.36 -25.90 -6.13
N ALA A 465 -10.31 -26.37 -5.46
CA ALA A 465 -9.13 -25.58 -5.11
C ALA A 465 -7.89 -26.46 -5.34
N GLN A 466 -7.27 -26.29 -6.50
CA GLN A 466 -6.22 -27.15 -6.98
C GLN A 466 -4.92 -26.38 -7.25
N ASN A 467 -3.82 -26.99 -6.88
CA ASN A 467 -2.48 -26.63 -7.37
C ASN A 467 -1.68 -27.91 -7.70
N LYS A 468 -0.38 -27.78 -7.86
CA LYS A 468 0.51 -28.93 -8.16
C LYS A 468 0.59 -29.94 -7.02
N GLU A 469 0.31 -29.54 -5.79
CA GLU A 469 0.51 -30.33 -4.57
C GLU A 469 -0.81 -30.89 -4.03
N TYR A 470 -1.95 -30.25 -4.28
CA TYR A 470 -3.25 -30.64 -3.74
C TYR A 470 -4.41 -30.41 -4.71
N ASP A 471 -5.47 -31.17 -4.50
CA ASP A 471 -6.79 -31.03 -5.14
C ASP A 471 -7.86 -31.16 -4.04
N LEU A 472 -8.38 -30.00 -3.62
CA LEU A 472 -9.43 -29.92 -2.58
C LEU A 472 -10.76 -29.59 -3.26
N ARG A 473 -11.82 -30.29 -2.85
CA ARG A 473 -13.16 -30.16 -3.46
C ARG A 473 -14.24 -30.01 -2.40
N ASN A 474 -15.31 -29.33 -2.78
CA ASN A 474 -16.53 -29.22 -1.99
C ASN A 474 -16.32 -28.75 -0.53
N ILE A 475 -15.56 -27.65 -0.36
CA ILE A 475 -15.38 -27.02 0.95
C ILE A 475 -16.53 -26.04 1.15
N ALA A 476 -17.34 -26.27 2.17
CA ALA A 476 -18.47 -25.43 2.51
C ALA A 476 -18.09 -24.39 3.58
N LEU A 477 -18.42 -23.14 3.36
CA LEU A 477 -18.26 -22.05 4.30
C LEU A 477 -19.57 -21.28 4.43
N ASN A 478 -20.09 -21.18 5.65
CA ASN A 478 -21.22 -20.33 5.99
C ASN A 478 -20.75 -19.25 6.95
N GLY A 479 -21.10 -18.01 6.69
CA GLY A 479 -20.72 -16.87 7.52
C GLY A 479 -21.89 -15.92 7.74
N LYS A 480 -22.08 -15.48 8.98
CA LYS A 480 -23.09 -14.49 9.34
C LYS A 480 -22.44 -13.43 10.21
N TRP A 481 -22.69 -12.18 9.86
CA TRP A 481 -22.22 -11.03 10.61
C TRP A 481 -23.37 -10.05 10.78
N GLN A 482 -23.77 -9.79 11.99
CA GLN A 482 -24.89 -8.89 12.31
C GLN A 482 -24.57 -8.04 13.54
N GLN A 483 -24.68 -6.75 13.42
CA GLN A 483 -24.45 -5.79 14.50
C GLN A 483 -23.14 -6.03 15.26
N GLY A 484 -22.07 -6.34 14.51
CA GLY A 484 -20.77 -6.66 15.07
C GLY A 484 -20.60 -8.11 15.55
N ARG A 485 -21.66 -8.88 15.70
CA ARG A 485 -21.57 -10.31 16.03
C ARG A 485 -21.37 -11.14 14.78
N PHE A 486 -20.38 -12.02 14.79
CA PHE A 486 -20.14 -12.94 13.70
C PHE A 486 -20.26 -14.40 14.16
N ARG A 487 -20.62 -15.24 13.21
CA ARG A 487 -20.54 -16.69 13.31
C ARG A 487 -20.12 -17.23 11.95
N PHE A 488 -19.24 -18.20 11.94
CA PHE A 488 -18.90 -18.93 10.72
C PHE A 488 -18.83 -20.43 11.00
N ASP A 489 -19.10 -21.20 9.97
CA ASP A 489 -18.98 -22.65 9.91
C ASP A 489 -18.24 -23.02 8.62
N LEU A 490 -17.17 -23.78 8.74
CA LEU A 490 -16.39 -24.28 7.62
C LEU A 490 -16.30 -25.79 7.74
N LYS A 491 -16.60 -26.48 6.64
CA LYS A 491 -16.53 -27.93 6.55
C LYS A 491 -15.76 -28.35 5.31
N SER A 492 -14.82 -29.29 5.51
CA SER A 492 -14.06 -29.96 4.47
C SER A 492 -13.96 -31.44 4.78
N ASP A 493 -14.40 -32.29 3.87
CA ASP A 493 -14.30 -33.74 3.97
C ASP A 493 -13.14 -34.29 3.10
N ASN A 494 -12.22 -33.43 2.63
CA ASN A 494 -11.08 -33.84 1.83
C ASN A 494 -10.04 -34.61 2.63
N ALA A 495 -9.55 -35.73 2.11
CA ALA A 495 -8.59 -36.60 2.80
C ALA A 495 -7.37 -35.86 3.38
N PRO A 496 -6.70 -34.88 2.67
CA PRO A 496 -5.58 -34.14 3.25
C PRO A 496 -6.00 -33.01 4.20
N ALA A 497 -7.29 -32.69 4.29
CA ALA A 497 -7.81 -31.59 5.10
C ALA A 497 -9.26 -31.83 5.53
N ALA A 498 -9.51 -32.98 6.20
CA ALA A 498 -10.81 -33.33 6.78
C ALA A 498 -10.98 -32.56 8.09
N LEU A 499 -11.79 -31.49 8.08
CA LEU A 499 -12.00 -30.65 9.25
C LEU A 499 -13.37 -29.97 9.25
N GLN A 500 -13.88 -29.74 10.46
CA GLN A 500 -15.03 -28.89 10.71
C GLN A 500 -14.64 -27.81 11.70
N LEU A 501 -14.90 -26.55 11.36
CA LEU A 501 -14.49 -25.39 12.12
C LEU A 501 -15.70 -24.48 12.35
N ASN A 502 -16.04 -24.19 13.60
CA ASN A 502 -17.10 -23.27 13.96
C ASN A 502 -16.51 -22.13 14.79
N GLY A 503 -16.78 -20.91 14.40
CA GLY A 503 -16.32 -19.75 15.14
C GLY A 503 -17.42 -18.74 15.35
N SER A 504 -17.35 -18.01 16.46
CA SER A 504 -18.26 -16.89 16.75
C SER A 504 -17.57 -15.84 17.58
N GLY A 505 -18.12 -14.64 17.58
CA GLY A 505 -17.57 -13.54 18.35
C GLY A 505 -18.25 -12.21 18.06
N TYR A 506 -17.68 -11.18 18.62
CA TYR A 506 -18.05 -9.79 18.38
C TYR A 506 -16.84 -8.99 17.89
N TYR A 507 -17.04 -8.19 16.87
CA TYR A 507 -16.05 -7.22 16.36
C TYR A 507 -16.74 -6.01 15.77
N ASP A 508 -16.39 -4.81 16.23
CA ASP A 508 -16.99 -3.53 15.80
C ASP A 508 -16.11 -2.68 14.89
N GLY A 509 -14.98 -3.23 14.44
CA GLY A 509 -13.96 -2.51 13.67
C GLY A 509 -12.75 -2.11 14.51
N HIS A 510 -12.86 -2.12 15.84
CA HIS A 510 -11.81 -1.75 16.77
C HIS A 510 -11.56 -2.79 17.86
N THR A 511 -12.62 -3.40 18.39
CA THR A 511 -12.56 -4.29 19.54
C THR A 511 -13.07 -5.67 19.17
N ALA A 512 -12.30 -6.71 19.50
CA ALA A 512 -12.71 -8.11 19.40
C ALA A 512 -12.98 -8.65 20.81
N ARG A 513 -14.12 -9.33 20.99
CA ARG A 513 -14.54 -9.93 22.28
C ARG A 513 -15.50 -11.10 22.09
N ASP A 514 -15.71 -11.85 23.14
CA ASP A 514 -16.63 -13.00 23.16
C ASP A 514 -16.30 -14.00 22.03
N LEU A 515 -14.99 -14.20 21.76
CA LEU A 515 -14.53 -15.10 20.71
C LEU A 515 -14.67 -16.54 21.18
N ALA A 516 -15.27 -17.38 20.34
CA ALA A 516 -15.35 -18.81 20.56
C ALA A 516 -14.98 -19.54 19.27
N LEU A 517 -14.22 -20.62 19.42
CA LEU A 517 -13.80 -21.49 18.33
C LEU A 517 -14.02 -22.94 18.75
N SER A 518 -14.65 -23.72 17.89
CA SER A 518 -14.71 -25.17 17.99
C SER A 518 -14.21 -25.76 16.68
N ALA A 519 -13.23 -26.65 16.76
CA ALA A 519 -12.66 -27.30 15.61
C ALA A 519 -12.57 -28.81 15.83
N ASN A 520 -13.10 -29.57 14.90
CA ASN A 520 -12.89 -31.01 14.82
C ASN A 520 -12.01 -31.30 13.59
N VAL A 521 -10.73 -31.53 13.84
CA VAL A 521 -9.76 -31.89 12.82
C VAL A 521 -9.65 -33.40 12.77
N GLY A 522 -10.34 -34.05 11.82
CA GLY A 522 -10.30 -35.51 11.64
C GLY A 522 -8.94 -35.92 11.08
N MET A 523 -8.46 -35.23 10.06
CA MET A 523 -7.11 -35.39 9.49
C MET A 523 -6.71 -34.14 8.77
N LEU A 524 -5.54 -33.60 9.12
CA LEU A 524 -4.90 -32.51 8.42
C LEU A 524 -3.47 -32.92 8.06
N ARG A 525 -3.13 -32.86 6.77
CA ARG A 525 -1.78 -33.08 6.26
C ARG A 525 -1.27 -31.77 5.62
N PRO A 526 -0.60 -30.91 6.39
CA PRO A 526 -0.22 -29.58 5.93
C PRO A 526 0.67 -29.61 4.68
N ALA A 527 1.58 -30.56 4.55
CA ALA A 527 2.42 -30.70 3.37
C ALA A 527 1.60 -31.01 2.11
N ALA A 528 0.56 -31.83 2.24
CA ALA A 528 -0.33 -32.18 1.13
C ALA A 528 -1.24 -31.03 0.68
N ILE A 529 -1.23 -29.91 1.39
CA ILE A 529 -1.91 -28.65 1.02
C ILE A 529 -0.92 -27.48 0.88
N GLY A 530 0.38 -27.77 0.64
CA GLY A 530 1.42 -26.79 0.36
C GLY A 530 2.07 -26.13 1.57
N PHE A 531 1.81 -26.58 2.80
CA PHE A 531 2.33 -25.99 4.04
C PHE A 531 3.08 -27.00 4.92
N PRO A 532 4.22 -27.56 4.46
CA PRO A 532 4.98 -28.54 5.24
C PRO A 532 5.46 -27.93 6.56
N ILE A 533 5.36 -28.70 7.66
CA ILE A 533 5.87 -28.30 8.96
C ILE A 533 7.38 -28.59 9.01
N LYS A 534 8.19 -27.55 9.21
CA LYS A 534 9.66 -27.66 9.18
C LYS A 534 10.20 -28.41 7.94
N GLY A 535 9.54 -28.24 6.78
CA GLY A 535 9.91 -28.90 5.54
C GLY A 535 9.57 -30.40 5.46
N ARG A 536 8.79 -30.92 6.42
CA ARG A 536 8.40 -32.33 6.51
C ARG A 536 6.90 -32.52 6.34
N ASP A 537 6.50 -33.69 5.87
CA ASP A 537 5.10 -34.08 5.88
C ASP A 537 4.71 -34.55 7.30
N ALA A 538 3.59 -34.05 7.77
CA ALA A 538 3.02 -34.38 9.06
C ALA A 538 1.53 -34.61 8.95
N SER A 539 1.01 -35.48 9.83
CA SER A 539 -0.41 -35.74 10.00
C SER A 539 -0.86 -35.23 11.36
N ILE A 540 -1.96 -34.50 11.40
CA ILE A 540 -2.50 -33.87 12.59
C ILE A 540 -3.99 -34.20 12.71
N SER A 541 -4.43 -34.64 13.89
CA SER A 541 -5.85 -34.62 14.26
C SER A 541 -6.03 -34.07 15.67
N ALA A 542 -7.17 -33.41 15.93
CA ALA A 542 -7.48 -32.84 17.22
C ALA A 542 -8.93 -32.39 17.30
N LYS A 543 -9.49 -32.38 18.50
CA LYS A 543 -10.69 -31.64 18.84
C LYS A 543 -10.30 -30.46 19.68
N ILE A 544 -10.61 -29.27 19.18
CA ILE A 544 -10.18 -28.00 19.76
C ILE A 544 -11.40 -27.17 20.16
N GLU A 545 -11.42 -26.70 21.39
CA GLU A 545 -12.38 -25.73 21.87
C GLU A 545 -11.62 -24.55 22.48
N ALA A 546 -11.98 -23.37 22.10
CA ALA A 546 -11.36 -22.16 22.63
C ALA A 546 -12.43 -21.09 22.84
N ALA A 547 -12.30 -20.34 23.92
CA ALA A 547 -13.07 -19.13 24.13
C ALA A 547 -12.16 -18.04 24.69
N LEU A 548 -12.35 -16.83 24.19
CA LEU A 548 -11.62 -15.65 24.61
C LEU A 548 -12.59 -14.48 24.80
N ASP A 549 -12.79 -14.11 26.05
CA ASP A 549 -13.78 -13.10 26.45
C ASP A 549 -13.40 -11.69 25.95
N ARG A 550 -12.10 -11.36 26.01
CA ARG A 550 -11.60 -10.05 25.61
C ARG A 550 -10.15 -10.12 25.13
N LEU A 551 -9.90 -9.61 23.94
CA LEU A 551 -8.56 -9.53 23.35
C LEU A 551 -7.92 -8.17 23.67
N THR A 552 -7.81 -7.83 24.96
CA THR A 552 -7.03 -6.65 25.37
C THR A 552 -5.66 -7.13 25.88
N ALA A 553 -4.60 -6.45 25.47
CA ALA A 553 -3.23 -6.85 25.78
C ALA A 553 -2.90 -6.98 27.28
N ASN A 554 -3.70 -6.39 28.17
CA ASN A 554 -3.36 -6.29 29.56
C ASN A 554 -4.07 -7.28 30.50
N GLN A 555 -5.18 -7.87 30.09
CA GLN A 555 -5.95 -8.81 30.94
C GLN A 555 -6.74 -9.78 30.06
N PRO A 556 -6.12 -10.71 29.36
CA PRO A 556 -6.82 -11.75 28.61
C PRO A 556 -7.61 -12.66 29.55
N LYS A 557 -8.82 -13.07 29.13
CA LYS A 557 -9.64 -14.07 29.83
C LYS A 557 -10.19 -15.06 28.82
N GLY A 558 -9.94 -16.33 29.05
CA GLY A 558 -10.38 -17.36 28.14
C GLY A 558 -9.80 -18.72 28.46
N PHE A 559 -10.13 -19.68 27.60
CA PHE A 559 -9.54 -21.01 27.67
C PHE A 559 -9.25 -21.56 26.26
N LEU A 560 -8.34 -22.51 26.22
CA LEU A 560 -8.09 -23.40 25.07
C LEU A 560 -8.09 -24.83 25.57
N GLN A 561 -8.94 -25.68 25.00
CA GLN A 561 -8.97 -27.10 25.26
C GLN A 561 -8.67 -27.84 23.96
N ILE A 562 -7.76 -28.78 24.03
CA ILE A 562 -7.41 -29.69 22.93
C ILE A 562 -7.54 -31.12 23.45
N ASN A 563 -8.40 -31.89 22.79
CA ASN A 563 -8.62 -33.32 23.11
C ASN A 563 -8.19 -34.15 21.91
N ASP A 564 -7.76 -35.38 22.20
CA ASP A 564 -7.42 -36.40 21.20
C ASP A 564 -6.39 -35.85 20.17
N PHE A 565 -5.43 -35.04 20.63
CA PHE A 565 -4.38 -34.53 19.75
C PHE A 565 -3.45 -35.65 19.30
N TYR A 566 -3.35 -35.79 18.00
CA TYR A 566 -2.44 -36.73 17.34
C TYR A 566 -1.55 -35.93 16.40
N PHE A 567 -0.25 -36.14 16.45
CA PHE A 567 0.73 -35.56 15.56
C PHE A 567 1.80 -36.60 15.21
N ALA A 568 2.08 -36.77 13.92
CA ALA A 568 3.18 -37.62 13.47
C ALA A 568 3.81 -37.02 12.21
N TYR A 569 5.13 -37.01 12.11
CA TYR A 569 5.82 -36.95 10.82
C TYR A 569 5.75 -38.36 10.17
N ASN A 570 5.78 -38.42 8.82
CA ASN A 570 5.46 -39.64 8.08
C ASN A 570 6.19 -40.92 8.57
N ASP A 571 7.44 -40.83 9.03
CA ASP A 571 8.27 -41.97 9.45
C ASP A 571 8.63 -41.91 10.94
N SER A 572 7.88 -41.19 11.76
CA SER A 572 8.17 -40.98 13.18
C SER A 572 7.10 -41.58 14.10
N THR A 573 7.53 -41.89 15.33
CA THR A 573 6.60 -42.25 16.41
C THR A 573 5.61 -41.10 16.64
N PRO A 574 4.28 -41.41 16.71
CA PRO A 574 3.28 -40.38 16.91
C PRO A 574 3.36 -39.78 18.31
N CYS A 575 3.15 -38.46 18.41
CA CYS A 575 2.86 -37.80 19.67
C CYS A 575 1.35 -37.77 19.88
N ILE A 576 0.89 -38.34 20.98
CA ILE A 576 -0.52 -38.38 21.36
C ILE A 576 -0.69 -37.61 22.67
N VAL A 577 -1.57 -36.60 22.66
CA VAL A 577 -1.99 -35.88 23.87
C VAL A 577 -3.50 -36.06 24.04
N LYS A 578 -3.91 -36.75 25.06
CA LYS A 578 -5.33 -37.03 25.29
C LYS A 578 -6.10 -35.78 25.67
N ASN A 579 -5.49 -34.95 26.51
CA ASN A 579 -6.10 -33.70 26.97
C ASN A 579 -5.05 -32.65 27.22
N LEU A 580 -5.31 -31.46 26.72
CA LEU A 580 -4.58 -30.25 27.07
C LEU A 580 -5.61 -29.15 27.33
N ARG A 581 -5.56 -28.55 28.51
CA ARG A 581 -6.41 -27.42 28.87
C ARG A 581 -5.55 -26.25 29.34
N LEU A 582 -5.70 -25.10 28.70
CA LEU A 582 -5.13 -23.83 29.08
C LEU A 582 -6.26 -22.90 29.52
N ASP A 583 -6.25 -22.45 30.75
CA ASP A 583 -7.14 -21.43 31.27
C ASP A 583 -6.35 -20.15 31.56
N VAL A 584 -6.88 -19.03 31.17
CA VAL A 584 -6.33 -17.69 31.43
C VAL A 584 -7.40 -16.85 32.08
N THR A 585 -7.13 -16.38 33.29
CA THR A 585 -8.07 -15.51 34.01
C THR A 585 -7.36 -14.23 34.50
N PRO A 586 -8.02 -13.08 34.47
CA PRO A 586 -7.45 -11.86 35.07
C PRO A 586 -7.25 -12.00 36.56
N ASP A 587 -6.11 -11.51 37.05
CA ASP A 587 -5.80 -11.43 38.48
C ASP A 587 -5.35 -10.02 38.86
N LYS A 588 -5.29 -9.72 40.15
CA LYS A 588 -4.85 -8.40 40.68
C LYS A 588 -3.44 -8.02 40.22
N LYS A 589 -2.58 -9.03 40.00
CA LYS A 589 -1.20 -8.87 39.55
C LYS A 589 -1.04 -8.98 38.03
N GLY A 590 -2.10 -9.27 37.27
CA GLY A 590 -2.06 -9.46 35.83
C GLY A 590 -2.94 -10.59 35.36
N SER A 591 -2.39 -11.77 35.13
CA SER A 591 -3.12 -12.96 34.68
C SER A 591 -2.74 -14.20 35.49
N ASP A 592 -3.72 -15.01 35.83
CA ASP A 592 -3.54 -16.38 36.30
C ASP A 592 -3.71 -17.32 35.10
N ILE A 593 -2.65 -18.04 34.75
CA ILE A 593 -2.58 -18.96 33.62
C ILE A 593 -2.38 -20.36 34.17
N ARG A 594 -3.24 -21.28 33.78
CA ARG A 594 -3.17 -22.69 34.17
C ARG A 594 -3.22 -23.56 32.93
N LEU A 595 -2.17 -24.33 32.71
CA LEU A 595 -2.13 -25.35 31.66
C LEU A 595 -2.03 -26.71 32.34
N GLY A 596 -2.97 -27.58 32.02
CA GLY A 596 -2.97 -28.98 32.44
C GLY A 596 -3.03 -29.91 31.24
N SER A 597 -2.12 -30.85 31.17
CA SER A 597 -2.11 -31.88 30.14
C SER A 597 -1.51 -33.20 30.62
N ASP A 598 -1.55 -34.18 29.76
CA ASP A 598 -0.93 -35.49 30.04
C ASP A 598 0.57 -35.36 30.28
N PHE A 599 1.21 -34.44 29.59
CA PHE A 599 2.68 -34.30 29.61
C PHE A 599 3.17 -33.06 30.40
N LEU A 600 2.32 -32.05 30.61
CA LEU A 600 2.73 -30.80 31.23
C LEU A 600 1.64 -30.20 32.11
N ASN A 601 1.98 -29.90 33.36
CA ASN A 601 1.22 -28.99 34.21
C ASN A 601 2.01 -27.72 34.40
N PHE A 602 1.40 -26.58 34.14
CA PHE A 602 2.03 -25.30 34.28
C PHE A 602 1.06 -24.29 34.88
N THR A 603 1.51 -23.54 35.85
CA THR A 603 0.77 -22.42 36.43
C THR A 603 1.64 -21.17 36.38
N PHE A 604 1.04 -20.05 36.07
CA PHE A 604 1.70 -18.75 36.04
C PHE A 604 0.77 -17.69 36.57
N ASN A 605 1.27 -16.86 37.45
CA ASN A 605 0.55 -15.69 37.95
C ASN A 605 1.42 -14.43 37.78
N GLY A 606 0.88 -13.42 37.16
CA GLY A 606 1.59 -12.16 36.91
C GLY A 606 1.22 -11.49 35.58
N GLN A 607 1.96 -10.46 35.19
CA GLN A 607 1.76 -9.77 33.92
C GLN A 607 2.51 -10.50 32.81
N LEU A 608 1.80 -11.28 31.99
CA LEU A 608 2.38 -11.95 30.83
C LEU A 608 2.43 -11.01 29.61
N SER A 609 3.63 -10.80 29.10
CA SER A 609 3.83 -10.15 27.80
C SER A 609 4.98 -10.85 27.10
N LEU A 610 4.70 -11.64 26.08
CA LEU A 610 5.73 -12.36 25.32
C LEU A 610 6.89 -11.46 24.83
N PRO A 611 6.64 -10.24 24.31
CA PRO A 611 7.72 -9.34 23.96
C PRO A 611 8.57 -8.88 25.15
N LYS A 612 8.03 -8.91 26.38
CA LYS A 612 8.73 -8.48 27.59
C LYS A 612 9.56 -9.58 28.24
N LEU A 613 9.39 -10.86 27.88
CA LEU A 613 10.22 -11.95 28.40
C LEU A 613 11.72 -11.71 28.16
N LYS A 614 12.08 -11.25 26.98
CA LYS A 614 13.45 -10.86 26.65
C LYS A 614 13.96 -9.75 27.57
N THR A 615 13.13 -8.74 27.84
CA THR A 615 13.47 -7.61 28.71
C THR A 615 13.70 -8.05 30.16
N VAL A 616 12.90 -9.01 30.65
CA VAL A 616 13.08 -9.57 31.99
C VAL A 616 14.41 -10.33 32.11
N TYR A 617 14.73 -11.15 31.10
CA TYR A 617 16.04 -11.82 31.06
C TYR A 617 17.20 -10.82 31.04
N GLU A 618 17.09 -9.76 30.22
CA GLU A 618 18.07 -8.68 30.13
C GLU A 618 18.20 -7.92 31.48
N ASP A 619 17.10 -7.74 32.21
CA ASP A 619 17.09 -7.11 33.52
C ASP A 619 17.79 -7.95 34.59
N ILE A 620 17.50 -9.26 34.61
CA ILE A 620 18.19 -10.18 35.55
C ILE A 620 19.69 -10.19 35.26
N LEU A 621 20.08 -10.28 34.00
CA LEU A 621 21.48 -10.25 33.60
C LEU A 621 22.15 -8.91 33.95
N ALA A 622 21.42 -7.82 33.76
CA ALA A 622 21.94 -6.48 34.09
C ALA A 622 22.07 -6.23 35.59
N ALA A 623 21.19 -6.84 36.40
CA ALA A 623 21.30 -6.79 37.84
C ALA A 623 22.48 -7.65 38.35
N ALA A 624 22.63 -8.86 37.81
CA ALA A 624 23.70 -9.78 38.15
C ALA A 624 25.08 -9.27 37.71
N LEU A 625 25.20 -8.77 36.48
CA LEU A 625 26.44 -8.38 35.81
C LEU A 625 26.27 -7.07 35.04
N PRO A 626 26.17 -5.91 35.69
CA PRO A 626 25.85 -4.64 35.07
C PRO A 626 26.84 -4.19 34.00
N GLN A 627 28.08 -4.65 34.05
CA GLN A 627 29.15 -4.32 33.10
C GLN A 627 28.96 -4.99 31.73
N LEU A 628 28.14 -6.04 31.62
CA LEU A 628 27.79 -6.68 30.33
C LEU A 628 26.78 -5.89 29.50
N GLN A 629 26.14 -4.88 30.04
CA GLN A 629 25.21 -4.06 29.33
C GLN A 629 25.85 -3.19 28.24
N THR A 630 25.45 -3.36 27.00
CA THR A 630 25.94 -2.59 25.83
C THR A 630 25.07 -1.40 25.44
N THR A 631 23.82 -1.31 25.97
CA THR A 631 22.84 -0.28 25.59
C THR A 631 22.28 0.45 26.80
N LYS A 632 21.92 1.74 26.64
CA LYS A 632 21.25 2.52 27.71
C LYS A 632 19.96 1.82 28.14
N ARG A 633 19.84 1.60 29.44
CA ARG A 633 18.66 0.95 30.06
C ARG A 633 17.39 1.73 29.74
N ARG A 634 16.43 1.10 29.10
CA ARG A 634 15.04 1.57 29.07
C ARG A 634 14.40 1.24 30.41
N ALA A 635 13.53 2.14 30.89
CA ALA A 635 12.77 1.86 32.10
C ALA A 635 12.00 0.54 31.94
N THR A 636 12.32 -0.44 32.79
CA THR A 636 11.66 -1.72 32.78
C THR A 636 10.30 -1.59 33.45
N PRO A 637 9.22 -2.08 32.85
CA PRO A 637 7.93 -2.12 33.51
C PRO A 637 8.00 -3.03 34.75
N GLU A 638 7.25 -2.67 35.79
CA GLU A 638 7.11 -3.53 36.96
C GLU A 638 6.55 -4.90 36.57
N TYR A 639 7.13 -5.94 37.12
CA TYR A 639 6.62 -7.30 37.01
C TYR A 639 6.74 -8.06 38.34
N ASP A 640 5.73 -8.85 38.66
CA ASP A 640 5.69 -9.80 39.78
C ASP A 640 5.17 -11.13 39.21
N TRP A 641 6.07 -12.08 39.03
CA TRP A 641 5.79 -13.35 38.40
C TRP A 641 6.01 -14.50 39.34
N THR A 642 5.05 -15.40 39.37
CA THR A 642 5.17 -16.69 40.03
C THR A 642 4.77 -17.77 39.05
N PHE A 643 5.57 -18.81 38.90
CA PHE A 643 5.19 -19.94 38.09
C PHE A 643 5.59 -21.27 38.75
N SER A 644 4.85 -22.30 38.39
CA SER A 644 5.16 -23.70 38.72
C SER A 644 4.96 -24.53 37.46
N MET A 645 5.87 -25.44 37.21
CA MET A 645 5.87 -26.37 36.08
C MET A 645 6.18 -27.78 36.52
N ARG A 646 5.46 -28.74 36.01
CA ARG A 646 5.76 -30.17 36.10
C ARG A 646 5.60 -30.79 34.72
N LEU A 647 6.72 -31.10 34.09
CA LEU A 647 6.80 -31.79 32.81
C LEU A 647 6.93 -33.29 33.08
N LYS A 648 5.96 -34.05 32.68
CA LYS A 648 5.85 -35.48 32.98
C LYS A 648 6.48 -36.35 31.90
N ASN A 649 6.50 -35.90 30.68
CA ASN A 649 7.21 -36.51 29.56
C ASN A 649 7.60 -35.50 28.51
N THR A 650 8.49 -35.84 27.63
CA THR A 650 9.05 -34.94 26.61
C THR A 650 8.60 -35.28 25.19
N ASP A 651 7.64 -36.17 25.00
CA ASP A 651 7.19 -36.63 23.68
C ASP A 651 6.72 -35.50 22.77
N PHE A 652 6.00 -34.52 23.33
CA PHE A 652 5.59 -33.34 22.58
C PHE A 652 6.78 -32.54 22.09
N PHE A 653 7.77 -32.31 22.95
CA PHE A 653 8.97 -31.56 22.61
C PHE A 653 9.83 -32.33 21.60
N LYS A 654 9.98 -33.63 21.75
CA LYS A 654 10.78 -34.50 20.88
C LYS A 654 10.14 -34.66 19.50
N HIS A 655 8.87 -35.05 19.45
CA HIS A 655 8.21 -35.44 18.22
C HIS A 655 7.53 -34.30 17.48
N VAL A 656 7.00 -33.28 18.18
CA VAL A 656 6.37 -32.12 17.55
C VAL A 656 7.36 -30.99 17.32
N LEU A 657 8.12 -30.62 18.36
CA LEU A 657 9.07 -29.51 18.29
C LEU A 657 10.44 -29.93 17.76
N LEU A 658 10.72 -31.21 17.64
CA LEU A 658 12.01 -31.79 17.22
C LEU A 658 13.17 -31.34 18.12
N LEU A 659 12.90 -31.17 19.41
CA LEU A 659 13.93 -30.90 20.38
C LEU A 659 14.51 -32.24 20.87
N PRO A 660 15.84 -32.45 20.86
CA PRO A 660 16.48 -33.67 21.31
C PRO A 660 16.51 -33.73 22.84
N LEU A 661 15.33 -33.74 23.45
CA LEU A 661 15.11 -33.75 24.91
C LEU A 661 14.39 -35.01 25.33
N GLU A 662 15.00 -35.78 26.25
CA GLU A 662 14.39 -36.94 26.91
C GLU A 662 14.52 -36.78 28.41
N THR A 663 13.62 -37.33 29.18
CA THR A 663 13.64 -37.28 30.64
C THR A 663 13.44 -38.65 31.26
N GLU A 664 14.17 -38.91 32.34
CA GLU A 664 13.89 -40.03 33.29
C GLU A 664 13.11 -39.39 34.46
N GLY A 665 11.79 -39.71 34.56
CA GLY A 665 10.93 -39.06 35.55
C GLY A 665 10.45 -37.67 35.16
N ASP A 666 9.86 -36.97 36.09
CA ASP A 666 9.29 -35.64 35.94
C ASP A 666 10.38 -34.56 35.99
N ILE A 667 10.20 -33.46 35.22
CA ILE A 667 10.92 -32.22 35.44
C ILE A 667 9.99 -31.27 36.20
N ALA A 668 10.35 -30.94 37.46
CA ALA A 668 9.64 -29.96 38.26
C ALA A 668 10.44 -28.66 38.32
N ALA A 669 9.79 -27.53 38.01
CA ALA A 669 10.39 -26.23 38.11
C ALA A 669 9.44 -25.21 38.75
N ASN A 670 9.94 -24.36 39.61
CA ASN A 670 9.20 -23.27 40.23
C ASN A 670 10.01 -21.99 40.18
N GLY A 671 9.35 -20.86 40.03
CA GLY A 671 10.04 -19.58 40.02
C GLY A 671 9.18 -18.43 40.54
N ILE A 672 9.87 -17.48 41.17
CA ILE A 672 9.31 -16.21 41.63
C ILE A 672 10.24 -15.12 41.17
N PHE A 673 9.73 -14.10 40.46
CA PHE A 673 10.52 -12.98 39.97
C PHE A 673 9.82 -11.68 40.29
N ARG A 674 10.41 -10.78 41.05
CA ARG A 674 9.86 -9.49 41.48
C ARG A 674 10.89 -8.40 41.27
N ASN A 675 10.72 -7.57 40.22
CA ASN A 675 11.72 -6.51 39.97
C ASN A 675 11.63 -5.37 40.99
N HIS A 676 10.43 -5.04 41.47
CA HIS A 676 10.27 -4.00 42.53
C HIS A 676 11.00 -4.35 43.82
N ALA A 677 10.85 -5.60 44.29
CA ALA A 677 11.54 -6.12 45.46
C ALA A 677 13.00 -6.54 45.17
N ARG A 678 13.42 -6.51 43.89
CA ARG A 678 14.73 -7.05 43.45
C ARG A 678 14.98 -8.45 43.99
N THR A 679 13.96 -9.29 43.96
CA THR A 679 14.05 -10.69 44.41
C THR A 679 13.69 -11.63 43.28
N SER A 680 14.51 -12.66 43.16
CA SER A 680 14.25 -13.76 42.23
C SER A 680 14.57 -15.09 42.90
N PHE A 681 13.74 -16.08 42.60
CA PHE A 681 13.93 -17.46 43.03
C PHE A 681 13.54 -18.39 41.90
N PHE A 682 14.39 -19.34 41.60
CA PHE A 682 14.11 -20.39 40.63
C PHE A 682 14.69 -21.71 41.14
N GLN A 683 13.93 -22.76 41.01
CA GLN A 683 14.40 -24.11 41.26
C GLN A 683 13.90 -25.09 40.20
N LEU A 684 14.75 -26.07 39.86
CA LEU A 684 14.42 -27.14 38.93
C LEU A 684 14.97 -28.46 39.47
N PHE A 685 14.17 -29.47 39.39
CA PHE A 685 14.48 -30.84 39.78
C PHE A 685 14.08 -31.80 38.70
N THR A 686 14.92 -32.82 38.45
CA THR A 686 14.57 -33.96 37.59
C THR A 686 15.47 -35.15 37.96
N ASP A 687 14.93 -36.37 37.90
CA ASP A 687 15.66 -37.57 38.10
C ASP A 687 16.71 -37.83 37.01
N GLY A 688 16.37 -37.42 35.78
CA GLY A 688 17.28 -37.50 34.67
C GLY A 688 16.83 -36.72 33.46
N ILE A 689 17.76 -36.14 32.73
CA ILE A 689 17.57 -35.44 31.48
C ILE A 689 18.67 -35.79 30.48
N ASP A 690 18.26 -36.15 29.29
CA ASP A 690 19.15 -36.28 28.12
C ASP A 690 18.84 -35.19 27.12
N TYR A 691 19.82 -34.32 26.88
CA TYR A 691 19.73 -33.30 25.85
C TYR A 691 20.87 -33.50 24.83
N ASN A 692 20.46 -33.85 23.62
CA ASN A 692 21.39 -34.11 22.51
C ASN A 692 22.53 -35.12 22.86
N GLY A 693 22.19 -36.19 23.56
CA GLY A 693 23.10 -37.25 24.01
C GLY A 693 23.92 -36.92 25.28
N GLN A 694 23.73 -35.73 25.84
CA GLN A 694 24.33 -35.33 27.12
C GLN A 694 23.41 -35.71 28.27
N LYS A 695 23.79 -36.73 29.04
CA LYS A 695 22.95 -37.29 30.12
C LYS A 695 23.34 -36.66 31.45
N PHE A 696 22.36 -36.17 32.18
CA PHE A 696 22.47 -35.66 33.54
C PHE A 696 21.44 -36.41 34.39
N LYS A 697 21.86 -36.96 35.52
CA LYS A 697 20.98 -37.63 36.46
C LYS A 697 20.91 -36.83 37.75
N ASP A 698 19.84 -36.99 38.52
CA ASP A 698 19.59 -36.24 39.77
C ASP A 698 19.93 -34.76 39.66
N LEU A 699 19.40 -34.12 38.58
CA LEU A 699 19.67 -32.70 38.31
C LEU A 699 18.85 -31.81 39.22
N ARG A 700 19.56 -30.97 39.99
CA ARG A 700 18.96 -29.94 40.85
C ARG A 700 19.58 -28.61 40.57
N LEU A 701 18.76 -27.64 40.24
CA LEU A 701 19.20 -26.27 40.02
C LEU A 701 18.43 -25.33 40.93
N PHE A 702 19.14 -24.51 41.69
CA PHE A 702 18.62 -23.46 42.56
C PHE A 702 19.23 -22.15 42.15
N VAL A 703 18.42 -21.14 41.96
CA VAL A 703 18.89 -19.76 41.73
C VAL A 703 18.14 -18.84 42.70
N LYS A 704 18.86 -18.10 43.46
CA LYS A 704 18.34 -17.07 44.38
C LYS A 704 18.99 -15.74 44.06
N GLY A 705 18.18 -14.72 43.76
CA GLY A 705 18.63 -13.35 43.58
C GLY A 705 18.06 -12.42 44.64
N GLU A 706 18.91 -11.63 45.25
CA GLU A 706 18.52 -10.55 46.17
C GLU A 706 19.29 -9.29 45.81
N LYS A 707 18.57 -8.20 45.52
CA LYS A 707 19.14 -6.95 45.00
C LYS A 707 19.98 -7.17 43.75
N ASP A 708 21.28 -7.05 43.83
CA ASP A 708 22.22 -7.18 42.72
C ASP A 708 23.14 -8.43 42.86
N SER A 709 22.86 -9.32 43.84
CA SER A 709 23.57 -10.57 44.08
C SER A 709 22.69 -11.77 43.69
N TYR A 710 23.29 -12.71 42.97
CA TYR A 710 22.65 -13.96 42.55
C TYR A 710 23.51 -15.16 43.00
N ASN A 711 22.88 -16.11 43.65
CA ASN A 711 23.46 -17.38 43.99
C ASN A 711 22.82 -18.48 43.17
N CYS A 712 23.61 -19.25 42.48
CA CYS A 712 23.16 -20.41 41.67
C CYS A 712 23.87 -21.65 42.15
N LEU A 713 23.10 -22.68 42.49
CA LEU A 713 23.60 -24.00 42.85
C LEU A 713 23.09 -25.03 41.86
N LEU A 714 23.99 -25.67 41.16
CA LEU A 714 23.66 -26.77 40.22
C LEU A 714 24.29 -28.05 40.78
N GLN A 715 23.50 -29.08 40.95
CA GLN A 715 23.91 -30.43 41.32
C GLN A 715 23.43 -31.44 40.29
N THR A 716 24.30 -32.37 39.92
CA THR A 716 23.94 -33.44 38.97
C THR A 716 24.91 -34.61 39.04
N ASP A 717 24.42 -35.79 38.74
CA ASP A 717 25.25 -36.95 38.49
C ASP A 717 25.46 -37.11 36.96
N ARG A 718 26.75 -37.18 36.58
CA ARG A 718 27.14 -37.33 35.17
C ARG A 718 28.26 -38.33 34.99
N ALA A 719 28.16 -39.13 33.96
CA ALA A 719 29.25 -40.02 33.55
C ALA A 719 30.38 -39.28 32.81
N LEU A 720 31.61 -39.54 33.16
CA LEU A 720 32.79 -39.08 32.48
C LEU A 720 33.81 -40.21 32.39
N GLY A 721 34.28 -40.57 31.17
CA GLY A 721 35.25 -41.69 31.00
C GLY A 721 34.78 -43.03 31.59
N GLY A 722 33.48 -43.37 31.48
CA GLY A 722 32.92 -44.62 32.04
C GLY A 722 32.65 -44.59 33.52
N ASN A 723 33.03 -43.61 34.25
CA ASN A 723 32.83 -43.41 35.69
C ASN A 723 31.72 -42.39 35.96
N ASN A 724 30.90 -42.66 37.00
CA ASN A 724 29.86 -41.68 37.41
C ASN A 724 30.42 -40.69 38.45
N TYR A 725 30.21 -39.45 38.23
CA TYR A 725 30.62 -38.38 39.15
C TYR A 725 29.42 -37.57 39.60
N LYS A 726 29.42 -37.17 40.87
CA LYS A 726 28.55 -36.14 41.39
C LYS A 726 29.19 -34.76 41.13
N TRP A 727 28.48 -33.90 40.45
CA TRP A 727 28.91 -32.54 40.13
C TRP A 727 28.12 -31.55 40.98
N VAL A 728 28.83 -30.58 41.52
CA VAL A 728 28.24 -29.44 42.21
C VAL A 728 28.88 -28.18 41.62
N ALA A 729 28.09 -27.27 41.11
CA ALA A 729 28.55 -25.98 40.63
C ALA A 729 27.84 -24.87 41.42
N GLU A 730 28.62 -24.04 42.07
CA GLU A 730 28.17 -22.87 42.80
C GLU A 730 28.63 -21.61 42.08
N LEU A 731 27.67 -20.74 41.70
CA LEU A 731 27.97 -19.48 41.07
C LEU A 731 27.35 -18.37 41.92
N GLN A 732 28.16 -17.36 42.23
CA GLN A 732 27.71 -16.21 42.98
C GLN A 732 28.15 -14.93 42.29
N THR A 733 27.17 -14.05 42.04
CA THR A 733 27.48 -12.72 41.52
C THR A 733 27.43 -11.67 42.63
N ASP A 734 28.31 -10.70 42.54
CA ASP A 734 28.26 -9.51 43.38
C ASP A 734 28.89 -8.32 42.65
N SER A 735 28.08 -7.28 42.41
CA SER A 735 28.49 -5.97 41.85
C SER A 735 29.48 -6.02 40.68
N GLY A 736 29.31 -6.99 39.76
CA GLY A 736 30.19 -7.14 38.58
C GLY A 736 31.28 -8.17 38.70
N THR A 737 31.29 -8.94 39.79
CA THR A 737 32.12 -10.12 39.95
C THR A 737 31.24 -11.39 39.86
N LEU A 738 31.81 -12.47 39.36
CA LEU A 738 31.23 -13.80 39.33
C LEU A 738 32.22 -14.77 39.97
N SER A 739 31.88 -15.28 41.14
CA SER A 739 32.60 -16.39 41.76
C SER A 739 32.00 -17.70 41.24
N THR A 740 32.79 -18.60 40.76
CA THR A 740 32.42 -19.89 40.24
C THR A 740 33.22 -20.98 40.85
N ASN A 741 32.58 -21.86 41.61
CA ASN A 741 33.19 -23.06 42.16
C ASN A 741 32.50 -24.30 41.55
N VAL A 742 33.27 -25.16 40.93
CA VAL A 742 32.79 -26.41 40.33
C VAL A 742 33.54 -27.58 40.95
N GLN A 743 32.79 -28.45 41.60
CA GLN A 743 33.35 -29.64 42.24
C GLN A 743 32.76 -30.91 41.58
N TRP A 744 33.60 -31.93 41.43
CA TRP A 744 33.12 -33.24 41.02
C TRP A 744 33.78 -34.33 41.87
N ARG A 745 33.03 -35.37 42.18
CA ARG A 745 33.51 -36.48 43.01
C ARG A 745 32.91 -37.83 42.53
N ASN A 746 33.73 -38.86 42.39
CA ASN A 746 33.25 -40.20 42.17
C ASN A 746 32.79 -40.83 43.49
N PRO A 747 31.50 -41.18 43.66
CA PRO A 747 31.04 -41.75 44.94
C PRO A 747 31.59 -43.13 45.29
N LYS A 748 32.12 -43.85 44.29
CA LYS A 748 32.67 -45.21 44.47
C LYS A 748 34.20 -45.22 44.66
N VAL A 749 34.87 -44.19 44.10
CA VAL A 749 36.33 -44.12 44.15
C VAL A 749 36.76 -42.77 44.77
N ALA A 750 37.02 -42.78 46.05
CA ALA A 750 37.28 -41.55 46.82
C ALA A 750 38.44 -40.68 46.29
N LYS A 751 39.37 -41.26 45.56
CA LYS A 751 40.50 -40.59 44.93
C LYS A 751 40.14 -39.79 43.64
N HIS A 752 38.98 -40.11 43.04
CA HIS A 752 38.53 -39.44 41.81
C HIS A 752 37.65 -38.23 42.17
N PHE A 753 38.27 -37.07 42.24
CA PHE A 753 37.62 -35.81 42.58
C PHE A 753 38.27 -34.66 41.82
N GLY A 754 37.64 -33.51 41.81
CA GLY A 754 38.26 -32.28 41.38
C GLY A 754 37.45 -31.05 41.75
N GLU A 755 38.14 -29.94 41.75
CA GLU A 755 37.60 -28.63 42.02
C GLU A 755 38.20 -27.59 41.08
N ILE A 756 37.39 -26.70 40.60
CA ILE A 756 37.79 -25.50 39.85
C ILE A 756 37.14 -24.31 40.54
N ASP A 757 37.96 -23.40 41.02
CA ASP A 757 37.53 -22.17 41.67
C ASP A 757 38.01 -20.96 40.88
N LEU A 758 37.03 -20.16 40.39
CA LEU A 758 37.26 -19.03 39.54
C LEU A 758 36.62 -17.75 40.14
N LEU A 759 37.35 -16.67 40.04
CA LEU A 759 36.84 -15.35 40.33
C LEU A 759 36.91 -14.51 39.03
N THR A 760 35.76 -14.20 38.45
CA THR A 760 35.65 -13.44 37.21
C THR A 760 35.15 -12.03 37.48
N GLU A 761 35.93 -11.05 37.09
CA GLU A 761 35.56 -9.63 37.14
C GLU A 761 35.17 -9.14 35.75
N PHE A 762 34.06 -8.46 35.68
CA PHE A 762 33.57 -7.81 34.46
C PHE A 762 33.82 -6.31 34.59
N SER A 763 34.48 -5.70 33.60
CA SER A 763 34.78 -4.28 33.57
C SER A 763 34.71 -3.73 32.17
N ARG A 764 34.92 -2.44 32.00
CA ARG A 764 35.04 -1.81 30.68
C ARG A 764 36.50 -1.53 30.40
N GLY A 765 37.01 -1.97 29.27
CA GLY A 765 38.32 -1.65 28.75
C GLY A 765 38.43 -0.21 28.23
N ALA A 766 39.63 0.19 27.85
CA ALA A 766 39.92 1.56 27.41
C ALA A 766 39.12 1.95 26.14
N SER A 767 38.74 1.00 25.28
CA SER A 767 37.92 1.19 24.11
C SER A 767 36.40 1.06 24.36
N ASN A 768 35.98 1.06 25.64
CA ASN A 768 34.61 0.80 26.08
C ASN A 768 34.07 -0.61 25.73
N GLU A 769 34.94 -1.52 25.32
CA GLU A 769 34.59 -2.95 25.11
C GLU A 769 34.52 -3.67 26.48
N THR A 770 33.78 -4.75 26.54
CA THR A 770 33.71 -5.57 27.75
C THR A 770 35.04 -6.27 27.97
N LYS A 771 35.61 -6.09 29.16
CA LYS A 771 36.81 -6.77 29.66
C LYS A 771 36.40 -7.77 30.71
N ILE A 772 36.79 -9.02 30.52
CA ILE A 772 36.53 -10.15 31.41
C ILE A 772 37.86 -10.62 31.95
N SER A 773 38.06 -10.53 33.26
CA SER A 773 39.26 -10.96 33.92
C SER A 773 38.94 -12.12 34.86
N THR A 774 39.33 -13.32 34.49
CA THR A 774 39.07 -14.54 35.26
C THR A 774 40.38 -14.97 35.98
N LYS A 775 40.37 -14.87 37.29
CA LYS A 775 41.41 -15.43 38.15
C LYS A 775 41.07 -16.88 38.45
N VAL A 776 41.98 -17.79 38.18
CA VAL A 776 41.91 -19.18 38.61
C VAL A 776 42.55 -19.29 39.97
N ASN A 777 41.79 -19.70 40.95
CA ASN A 777 42.33 -19.93 42.28
C ASN A 777 43.00 -21.32 42.38
N PRO A 778 44.01 -21.52 43.29
CA PRO A 778 44.65 -22.81 43.47
C PRO A 778 43.65 -23.87 43.91
N THR A 779 43.57 -24.99 43.17
CA THR A 779 42.68 -26.12 43.45
C THR A 779 43.31 -27.44 43.08
N LEU A 780 42.67 -28.52 43.49
CA LEU A 780 43.14 -29.89 43.25
C LEU A 780 42.10 -30.64 42.42
N PHE A 781 42.58 -31.47 41.51
CA PHE A 781 41.75 -32.42 40.78
C PHE A 781 42.53 -33.67 40.40
N THR A 782 41.81 -34.73 40.07
CA THR A 782 42.43 -36.00 39.63
C THR A 782 42.22 -36.21 38.13
N ILE A 783 43.27 -36.65 37.48
CA ILE A 783 43.23 -37.26 36.13
C ILE A 783 43.67 -38.73 36.28
N GLY A 784 42.75 -39.66 36.00
CA GLY A 784 42.95 -41.07 36.35
C GLY A 784 43.11 -41.21 37.87
N ASP A 785 44.15 -41.84 38.33
CA ASP A 785 44.45 -42.02 39.77
C ASP A 785 45.42 -40.95 40.33
N THR A 786 45.74 -39.92 39.56
CA THR A 786 46.80 -38.95 39.84
C THR A 786 46.21 -37.59 40.21
N ILE A 787 46.65 -37.01 41.34
CA ILE A 787 46.21 -35.72 41.83
C ILE A 787 47.05 -34.62 41.18
N TRP A 788 46.35 -33.69 40.54
CA TRP A 788 46.96 -32.49 39.93
C TRP A 788 46.59 -31.25 40.71
N ASN A 789 47.54 -30.33 40.78
CA ASN A 789 47.36 -29.00 41.39
C ASN A 789 47.26 -27.95 40.28
N ILE A 790 46.18 -27.15 40.28
CA ILE A 790 46.10 -25.91 39.50
C ILE A 790 46.70 -24.79 40.37
N ALA A 791 47.74 -24.14 39.88
CA ALA A 791 48.27 -22.93 40.47
C ALA A 791 47.44 -21.70 40.05
N SER A 792 47.53 -20.64 40.86
CA SER A 792 46.84 -19.39 40.49
C SER A 792 47.27 -18.90 39.10
N GLY A 793 46.28 -18.60 38.26
CA GLY A 793 46.44 -18.03 36.92
C GLY A 793 45.42 -16.92 36.65
N LEU A 794 45.69 -16.14 35.64
CA LEU A 794 44.76 -15.06 35.20
C LEU A 794 44.51 -15.18 33.71
N VAL A 795 43.24 -15.19 33.34
CA VAL A 795 42.79 -15.13 31.93
C VAL A 795 42.05 -13.83 31.74
N VAL A 796 42.47 -13.01 30.79
CA VAL A 796 41.83 -11.74 30.43
C VAL A 796 41.32 -11.80 29.01
N VAL A 797 40.05 -11.51 28.82
CA VAL A 797 39.41 -11.38 27.51
C VAL A 797 38.96 -9.93 27.36
N GLU A 798 39.46 -9.25 26.32
CA GLU A 798 39.06 -7.88 25.99
C GLU A 798 38.79 -7.77 24.48
N GLY A 799 37.54 -7.59 24.10
CA GLY A 799 37.12 -7.59 22.71
C GLY A 799 37.48 -8.90 21.99
N LYS A 800 38.47 -8.84 21.11
CA LYS A 800 38.99 -10.00 20.33
C LYS A 800 40.35 -10.50 20.84
N THR A 801 40.78 -10.03 21.97
CA THR A 801 42.07 -10.39 22.54
C THR A 801 41.86 -11.29 23.75
N VAL A 802 42.65 -12.37 23.84
CA VAL A 802 42.73 -13.25 25.01
C VAL A 802 44.15 -13.25 25.51
N GLU A 803 44.32 -12.98 26.76
CA GLU A 803 45.64 -13.03 27.45
C GLU A 803 45.57 -14.03 28.59
N ILE A 804 46.52 -14.94 28.65
CA ILE A 804 46.66 -15.94 29.72
C ILE A 804 47.96 -15.69 30.46
N ASN A 805 47.86 -15.42 31.74
CA ASN A 805 48.97 -15.14 32.58
C ASN A 805 49.17 -16.31 33.61
N ASN A 806 50.23 -17.04 33.43
CA ASN A 806 50.76 -18.03 34.38
C ASN A 806 49.74 -19.11 34.81
N LEU A 807 48.92 -19.64 33.90
CA LEU A 807 48.08 -20.81 34.20
C LEU A 807 48.95 -22.07 34.22
N ARG A 808 49.04 -22.71 35.37
CA ARG A 808 49.91 -23.88 35.53
C ARG A 808 49.21 -25.02 36.25
N LEU A 809 49.32 -26.20 35.66
CA LEU A 809 48.95 -27.49 36.24
C LEU A 809 50.21 -28.26 36.62
N LYS A 810 50.23 -28.86 37.79
CA LYS A 810 51.40 -29.56 38.27
C LYS A 810 51.02 -30.84 39.04
N HIS A 811 51.77 -31.93 38.79
CA HIS A 811 51.82 -33.14 39.57
C HIS A 811 53.31 -33.60 39.67
N ASP A 812 53.91 -33.61 40.86
CA ASP A 812 55.31 -33.89 41.07
C ASP A 812 56.22 -33.17 40.06
N ASP A 813 56.91 -33.89 39.17
CA ASP A 813 57.81 -33.31 38.14
C ASP A 813 57.10 -33.10 36.81
N GLN A 814 55.82 -33.55 36.69
CA GLN A 814 54.94 -33.30 35.54
C GLN A 814 54.26 -31.94 35.64
N TRP A 815 54.29 -31.15 34.57
CA TRP A 815 53.59 -29.87 34.58
C TRP A 815 53.22 -29.41 33.19
N LEU A 816 52.13 -28.68 33.13
CA LEU A 816 51.64 -27.94 31.96
C LEU A 816 51.52 -26.47 32.35
N ALA A 817 52.15 -25.59 31.59
CA ALA A 817 52.04 -24.14 31.83
C ALA A 817 51.57 -23.46 30.54
N VAL A 818 50.56 -22.62 30.64
CA VAL A 818 49.98 -21.86 29.53
C VAL A 818 50.11 -20.37 29.83
N SER A 819 50.69 -19.64 28.89
CA SER A 819 50.81 -18.17 28.98
C SER A 819 50.90 -17.53 27.59
N GLY A 820 50.57 -16.26 27.50
CA GLY A 820 50.70 -15.50 26.26
C GLY A 820 49.44 -14.74 25.94
N LYS A 821 49.44 -14.10 24.78
CA LYS A 821 48.39 -13.26 24.33
C LYS A 821 48.01 -13.63 22.87
N LEU A 822 46.76 -13.76 22.59
CA LEU A 822 46.21 -13.97 21.23
C LEU A 822 45.31 -12.79 20.87
N GLY A 823 45.61 -12.12 19.77
CA GLY A 823 44.83 -10.94 19.32
C GLY A 823 45.18 -10.50 17.91
N LYS A 824 45.27 -9.21 17.69
CA LYS A 824 45.53 -8.63 16.35
C LYS A 824 47.05 -8.32 16.13
N GLY A 825 47.92 -8.50 17.10
CA GLY A 825 49.35 -8.24 16.96
C GLY A 825 50.02 -9.33 16.15
N GLU A 826 50.93 -8.97 15.24
CA GLU A 826 51.68 -9.94 14.40
C GLU A 826 52.49 -10.96 15.20
N ASN A 827 52.91 -10.65 16.42
CA ASN A 827 53.68 -11.52 17.33
C ASN A 827 52.84 -12.10 18.46
N ASP A 828 51.51 -11.86 18.49
CA ASP A 828 50.64 -12.40 19.52
C ASP A 828 50.57 -13.92 19.43
N SER A 829 50.92 -14.63 20.52
CA SER A 829 50.86 -16.07 20.62
C SER A 829 50.57 -16.55 22.04
N ILE A 830 49.75 -17.57 22.16
CA ILE A 830 49.60 -18.34 23.40
C ILE A 830 50.53 -19.54 23.32
N VAL A 831 51.36 -19.72 24.34
CA VAL A 831 52.32 -20.80 24.42
C VAL A 831 51.95 -21.73 25.58
N ALA A 832 51.70 -22.98 25.23
CA ALA A 832 51.59 -24.08 26.20
C ALA A 832 52.91 -24.85 26.23
N ARG A 833 53.50 -24.97 27.43
CA ARG A 833 54.66 -25.77 27.67
C ARG A 833 54.31 -26.94 28.56
N LEU A 834 54.77 -28.09 28.20
CA LEU A 834 54.53 -29.33 28.96
C LEU A 834 55.84 -30.03 29.25
N SER A 835 55.91 -30.66 30.40
CA SER A 835 57.09 -31.42 30.87
C SER A 835 56.63 -32.74 31.45
N LYS A 836 57.15 -33.82 30.90
CA LYS A 836 56.95 -35.18 31.38
C LYS A 836 55.45 -35.60 31.54
N ILE A 837 54.55 -34.98 30.80
CA ILE A 837 53.12 -35.31 30.84
C ILE A 837 52.90 -36.71 30.23
N ASP A 838 52.23 -37.59 30.94
CA ASP A 838 51.85 -38.89 30.38
C ASP A 838 50.92 -38.73 29.17
N VAL A 839 51.29 -39.30 28.04
CA VAL A 839 50.52 -39.22 26.80
C VAL A 839 49.13 -39.79 26.98
N ALA A 840 48.94 -40.79 27.84
CA ALA A 840 47.64 -41.37 28.13
C ALA A 840 46.63 -40.36 28.70
N TYR A 841 47.08 -39.33 29.46
CA TYR A 841 46.19 -38.28 29.94
C TYR A 841 45.69 -37.36 28.80
N ILE A 842 46.57 -37.06 27.83
CA ILE A 842 46.21 -36.22 26.68
C ILE A 842 45.20 -36.94 25.79
N LEU A 843 45.43 -38.22 25.52
CA LEU A 843 44.56 -39.04 24.65
C LEU A 843 43.20 -39.35 25.31
N GLY A 844 43.19 -39.54 26.63
CA GLY A 844 41.96 -39.67 27.40
C GLY A 844 41.05 -38.45 27.33
N LEU A 845 41.61 -37.23 27.23
CA LEU A 845 40.83 -36.00 27.07
C LEU A 845 40.18 -35.87 25.71
N VAL A 846 40.77 -36.44 24.65
CA VAL A 846 40.20 -36.40 23.29
C VAL A 846 39.39 -37.66 22.93
N ASN A 847 39.08 -38.50 23.93
CA ASN A 847 38.30 -39.75 23.79
C ASN A 847 38.85 -40.74 22.76
N PHE A 848 40.16 -40.82 22.63
CA PHE A 848 40.84 -41.69 21.73
C PHE A 848 41.21 -43.00 22.42
N HIS A 849 40.44 -44.07 22.20
CA HIS A 849 40.54 -45.34 22.92
C HIS A 849 40.83 -46.56 21.99
N THR A 850 41.07 -46.29 20.71
CA THR A 850 41.24 -47.40 19.75
C THR A 850 42.57 -48.10 19.86
N VAL A 851 43.58 -47.40 20.35
CA VAL A 851 44.93 -47.93 20.59
C VAL A 851 45.53 -47.23 21.85
N GLU A 852 46.36 -47.95 22.55
CA GLU A 852 47.04 -47.41 23.76
C GLU A 852 48.40 -46.84 23.38
N PHE A 853 48.55 -45.54 23.74
CA PHE A 853 49.87 -44.88 23.69
C PHE A 853 50.26 -44.46 25.11
N THR A 854 51.48 -44.81 25.47
CA THR A 854 52.04 -44.33 26.75
C THR A 854 53.43 -43.74 26.53
N GLY A 855 53.88 -42.94 27.45
CA GLY A 855 55.17 -42.26 27.39
C GLY A 855 55.10 -40.84 27.99
N GLN A 856 56.24 -40.23 28.24
CA GLN A 856 56.35 -38.90 28.87
C GLN A 856 56.57 -37.82 27.85
N ALA A 857 55.57 -36.99 27.61
CA ALA A 857 55.59 -35.91 26.65
C ALA A 857 56.22 -34.63 27.26
N THR A 858 57.26 -34.12 26.59
CA THR A 858 57.92 -32.86 26.91
C THR A 858 57.99 -31.99 25.66
N GLY A 859 57.55 -30.74 25.73
CA GLY A 859 57.58 -29.90 24.56
C GLY A 859 56.81 -28.59 24.71
N ARG A 860 56.45 -27.99 23.58
CA ARG A 860 55.66 -26.80 23.56
C ARG A 860 54.69 -26.83 22.36
N ALA A 861 53.55 -26.23 22.57
CA ALA A 861 52.59 -25.88 21.56
C ALA A 861 52.39 -24.35 21.53
N VAL A 862 52.29 -23.81 20.34
CA VAL A 862 52.09 -22.36 20.12
C VAL A 862 50.86 -22.14 19.30
N VAL A 863 49.97 -21.32 19.78
CA VAL A 863 48.77 -20.88 19.03
C VAL A 863 48.96 -19.43 18.62
N ASN A 864 48.96 -19.20 17.31
CA ASN A 864 49.04 -17.89 16.67
C ASN A 864 47.76 -17.58 15.91
N GLY A 865 47.66 -16.38 15.34
CA GLY A 865 46.50 -15.93 14.55
C GLY A 865 45.44 -15.26 15.38
N ASP A 866 44.23 -15.18 14.88
CA ASP A 866 43.10 -14.61 15.61
C ASP A 866 42.19 -15.70 16.19
N LEU A 867 41.26 -15.32 17.08
CA LEU A 867 40.31 -16.25 17.72
C LEU A 867 39.39 -16.99 16.72
N LYS A 868 39.23 -16.48 15.50
CA LYS A 868 38.40 -17.11 14.46
C LYS A 868 39.18 -18.09 13.63
N ASN A 869 40.47 -17.81 13.45
CA ASN A 869 41.40 -18.61 12.62
C ASN A 869 42.67 -18.92 13.39
N PRO A 870 42.63 -19.70 14.48
CA PRO A 870 43.79 -20.05 15.22
C PRO A 870 44.70 -21.01 14.43
N GLN A 871 46.00 -20.81 14.52
CA GLN A 871 47.02 -21.68 13.95
C GLN A 871 47.80 -22.32 15.08
N LEU A 872 47.76 -23.63 15.16
CA LEU A 872 48.47 -24.39 16.17
C LEU A 872 49.75 -24.98 15.58
N ASN A 873 50.88 -24.74 16.27
CA ASN A 873 52.16 -25.40 15.99
C ASN A 873 52.66 -26.09 17.24
N ALA A 874 52.92 -27.37 17.18
CA ALA A 874 53.38 -28.17 18.32
C ALA A 874 54.69 -28.88 17.99
N LYS A 875 55.60 -28.84 18.96
CA LYS A 875 56.87 -29.61 19.00
C LYS A 875 56.93 -30.35 20.31
N ILE A 876 56.74 -31.66 20.26
CA ILE A 876 56.65 -32.53 21.44
C ILE A 876 57.60 -33.69 21.25
N ARG A 877 58.41 -33.97 22.24
CA ARG A 877 59.19 -35.16 22.41
C ARG A 877 58.50 -36.08 23.41
N VAL A 878 58.33 -37.35 23.08
CA VAL A 878 57.75 -38.34 23.95
C VAL A 878 58.85 -39.39 24.24
N ASP A 879 59.28 -39.35 25.47
CA ASP A 879 60.27 -40.36 26.00
C ASP A 879 59.51 -41.61 26.44
N ASP A 880 60.19 -42.77 26.43
CA ASP A 880 59.57 -44.06 26.78
C ASP A 880 58.25 -44.29 26.07
N PHE A 881 58.22 -44.02 24.73
CA PHE A 881 57.03 -44.13 23.95
C PHE A 881 56.69 -45.59 23.64
N HIS A 882 55.48 -46.01 24.00
CA HIS A 882 54.93 -47.31 23.71
C HIS A 882 53.66 -47.16 22.83
N PHE A 883 53.52 -48.04 21.91
CA PHE A 883 52.33 -48.29 21.09
C PHE A 883 51.77 -49.67 21.50
N ASN A 884 50.63 -49.70 22.17
CA ASN A 884 50.10 -50.82 22.89
C ASN A 884 51.18 -51.37 23.85
N THR A 885 51.57 -52.66 23.74
CA THR A 885 52.63 -53.29 24.57
C THR A 885 54.01 -53.11 23.97
N GLY A 886 54.18 -52.52 22.77
CA GLY A 886 55.48 -52.42 22.07
C GLY A 886 56.26 -51.15 22.43
N TYR A 887 57.48 -51.31 22.95
CA TYR A 887 58.38 -50.15 23.17
C TYR A 887 58.95 -49.64 21.86
N MET A 888 58.72 -48.34 21.60
CA MET A 888 59.08 -47.61 20.40
C MET A 888 60.27 -46.65 20.58
N GLY A 889 60.71 -46.45 21.81
CA GLY A 889 61.84 -45.56 22.14
C GLY A 889 61.37 -44.11 22.35
N THR A 890 62.06 -43.15 21.72
CA THR A 890 61.69 -41.73 21.82
C THR A 890 60.99 -41.29 20.53
N ALA A 891 59.77 -40.77 20.65
CA ALA A 891 59.01 -40.18 19.54
C ALA A 891 59.14 -38.63 19.47
N HIS A 892 59.31 -38.11 18.27
CA HIS A 892 59.26 -36.68 18.03
C HIS A 892 58.01 -36.33 17.20
N ILE A 893 57.14 -35.55 17.83
CA ILE A 893 55.87 -35.14 17.19
C ILE A 893 56.03 -33.66 16.77
N LEU A 894 55.94 -33.45 15.46
CA LEU A 894 55.84 -32.12 14.88
C LEU A 894 54.44 -32.02 14.24
N GLY A 895 53.63 -31.15 14.76
CA GLY A 895 52.26 -30.99 14.29
C GLY A 895 51.93 -29.54 14.03
N GLY A 896 51.18 -29.30 12.96
CA GLY A 896 50.60 -27.98 12.67
C GLY A 896 49.15 -28.12 12.25
N TRP A 897 48.33 -27.24 12.70
CA TRP A 897 46.92 -27.16 12.30
C TRP A 897 46.54 -25.70 12.12
N SER A 898 45.88 -25.42 11.02
CA SER A 898 45.24 -24.13 10.70
C SER A 898 43.82 -24.38 10.19
N LYS A 899 42.91 -23.59 10.69
CA LYS A 899 41.50 -23.69 10.27
C LYS A 899 41.25 -22.84 9.04
#